data_71c236a5efd99916b3c371060ed80c85
#
_entry.id   71c236a5efd99916b3c371060ed80c85
#
_cell.length_a   1.000
_cell.length_b   1.000
_cell.length_c   1.000
_cell.angle_alpha   90.00
_cell.angle_beta   90.00
_cell.angle_gamma   90.00
#
_symmetry.space_group_name_H-M   'P 1'
#
loop_
_entity.id
_entity.type
_entity.pdbx_description
1 polymer ?
#
loop_
_entity_poly.entity_id
_entity_poly.type
_entity_poly.pdbx_seq_one_letter_code
_entity_poly.pdbx_strand_id
1 'polypeptide(L)'
;MSLRVYLRTALLGLCLSLSFAAGAAEAPTTASIQNSLDKIAERKLPEADQKALQQVLEQTLTLLASKDDSEQKLAALKQQLAGAPKETSDSQKELTRLKESKPQPVAQRYANLSVPQLEQMLSERNTQQGELQKALSEANSLIINSQTRPERAQAEISNNQIRSQQINNILKSGKDGGKAINADQRNQLVAELASLNALTLLRRQELAGNGLLQDLGNARHDLLIERAARLEQEIQDLQTLINEKRLAQSQQTVTQQSIEAQKAGGSSILASESAANLKLSDYLLKSTDRLNELTQQNLRTKQQLDSLTQADQALDEQISVLKGSLLLSKILYKQKQALPHLKVDRDLADQIADIRLYQFEVNQQREQMSSPVTYVDKLLANQPQEDLTPALRKALLDVAITRSDLLERLNRELSALLNESITLQLNQKQLLGTAQGLRTTLDEQMFWIPSNKPLDWDWLRYVPERFAAQVADLPWGSGIKELADGLSQRPLLFLPLLLVIGALLWRRKYLYQRLSKVHQDIGHFRRDSQWHTPQAILINILLAMPVSLGLALCSYALQIDARGQNANLGAALWQLAQAWLVFYTAYRILAPGGVAEIHFRWHKPQVEFLRGWVRRLGTVVLALVGVVAVAEHQPSALADDVLGIGVVLTCYALMAWLLSRLLLSSPAHRDTSLFRKAVGVAFTALPIALFVAVCFGYYYTALKLTDRLIYTLYLLLFWLVIEAAFVRGLSVAARRLAYQRALSKRAAAKEGLDGEVISEEPTLDIEQVNQQSLRLIRLALLGGFIAGLYWVWSDLISVFAYLNNFTLYEYTSGTGSAASMVPISLGDLLGALVIVGITFALARNLPGLLEVLVLSRLNLAQGSAYATTTLLSYIIVGVGIVSTLSTLGVSWDKLQWLVAALSVGLGFGMQEIFANFISGIMILFERPVRIGDTITIGNLSGTVSKIRIRATTITDF
;
A
#
# COMPACT_ATOMS: atom_id res chain seq x y z
N MET A 1 -70.11 -25.92 -20.45
CA MET A 1 -69.66 -25.10 -19.26
C MET A 1 -68.47 -24.17 -19.59
N SER A 2 -68.21 -23.87 -20.85
CA SER A 2 -67.03 -23.15 -21.28
C SER A 2 -67.25 -21.68 -21.78
N LEU A 3 -68.46 -21.32 -22.16
CA LEU A 3 -68.71 -20.00 -22.72
C LEU A 3 -68.94 -18.91 -21.66
N ARG A 4 -69.43 -19.28 -20.46
CA ARG A 4 -69.68 -18.32 -19.34
C ARG A 4 -68.40 -17.91 -18.59
N VAL A 5 -67.34 -18.72 -18.65
CA VAL A 5 -66.07 -18.42 -18.03
C VAL A 5 -65.29 -17.44 -18.90
N TYR A 6 -65.26 -17.59 -20.20
CA TYR A 6 -64.65 -16.67 -21.15
C TYR A 6 -65.33 -15.30 -21.21
N LEU A 7 -66.65 -15.24 -21.04
CA LEU A 7 -67.34 -13.94 -20.99
C LEU A 7 -67.07 -13.17 -19.67
N ARG A 8 -66.88 -13.90 -18.55
CA ARG A 8 -66.52 -13.30 -17.27
C ARG A 8 -65.06 -12.80 -17.19
N THR A 9 -64.14 -13.54 -17.80
CA THR A 9 -62.75 -13.09 -17.89
C THR A 9 -62.57 -11.95 -18.90
N ALA A 10 -63.29 -11.94 -20.00
CA ALA A 10 -63.36 -10.80 -20.95
C ALA A 10 -63.97 -9.54 -20.34
N LEU A 11 -65.06 -9.67 -19.56
CA LEU A 11 -65.68 -8.53 -18.87
C LEU A 11 -64.80 -7.99 -17.72
N LEU A 12 -64.12 -8.89 -16.97
CA LEU A 12 -63.12 -8.47 -15.96
C LEU A 12 -61.92 -7.80 -16.60
N GLY A 13 -61.43 -8.29 -17.74
CA GLY A 13 -60.40 -7.62 -18.54
C GLY A 13 -60.80 -6.24 -19.07
N LEU A 14 -62.04 -6.09 -19.50
CA LEU A 14 -62.59 -4.81 -19.99
C LEU A 14 -62.87 -3.82 -18.85
N CYS A 15 -63.31 -4.28 -17.69
CA CYS A 15 -63.46 -3.44 -16.50
C CYS A 15 -62.11 -3.01 -15.88
N LEU A 16 -61.04 -3.83 -15.99
CA LEU A 16 -59.69 -3.43 -15.56
C LEU A 16 -59.05 -2.45 -16.55
N SER A 17 -59.39 -2.48 -17.83
CA SER A 17 -58.89 -1.52 -18.83
C SER A 17 -59.59 -0.17 -18.81
N LEU A 18 -60.86 -0.11 -18.33
CA LEU A 18 -61.61 1.14 -18.18
C LEU A 18 -61.38 1.89 -16.87
N SER A 19 -60.73 1.25 -15.87
CA SER A 19 -60.42 1.90 -14.58
C SER A 19 -59.12 2.69 -14.60
N PHE A 20 -58.32 2.65 -15.66
CA PHE A 20 -57.06 3.36 -15.81
C PHE A 20 -57.15 4.70 -16.58
N ALA A 21 -58.34 5.09 -17.02
CA ALA A 21 -58.53 6.36 -17.73
C ALA A 21 -59.03 7.49 -16.81
N ALA A 22 -58.75 7.48 -15.51
CA ALA A 22 -59.00 8.59 -14.62
C ALA A 22 -57.76 9.45 -14.45
N GLY A 23 -57.54 10.40 -15.38
CA GLY A 23 -56.78 11.64 -15.10
C GLY A 23 -55.33 11.47 -14.63
N ALA A 24 -54.51 10.81 -15.40
CA ALA A 24 -53.05 11.03 -15.28
C ALA A 24 -52.80 12.47 -15.79
N ALA A 25 -52.48 13.39 -14.89
CA ALA A 25 -51.99 14.70 -15.31
C ALA A 25 -50.77 14.47 -16.22
N GLU A 26 -50.83 14.91 -17.46
CA GLU A 26 -49.68 14.82 -18.37
C GLU A 26 -48.44 15.45 -17.72
N ALA A 27 -47.35 14.75 -17.78
CA ALA A 27 -46.08 15.28 -17.26
C ALA A 27 -45.73 16.58 -17.98
N PRO A 28 -45.26 17.61 -17.27
CA PRO A 28 -44.88 18.87 -17.91
C PRO A 28 -43.78 18.61 -18.92
N THR A 29 -43.77 19.32 -20.03
CA THR A 29 -42.70 19.19 -21.03
C THR A 29 -41.43 19.94 -20.60
N THR A 30 -40.29 19.47 -21.01
CA THR A 30 -38.99 20.11 -20.72
C THR A 30 -38.99 21.56 -21.17
N ALA A 31 -39.58 21.84 -22.37
CA ALA A 31 -39.72 23.19 -22.90
C ALA A 31 -40.61 24.11 -22.03
N SER A 32 -41.67 23.58 -21.41
CA SER A 32 -42.55 24.37 -20.56
C SER A 32 -41.87 24.75 -19.24
N ILE A 33 -41.06 23.85 -18.66
CA ILE A 33 -40.33 24.11 -17.43
C ILE A 33 -39.15 25.06 -17.70
N GLN A 34 -38.43 24.88 -18.82
CA GLN A 34 -37.34 25.78 -19.23
C GLN A 34 -37.86 27.22 -19.42
N ASN A 35 -39.01 27.39 -20.10
CA ASN A 35 -39.65 28.70 -20.25
C ASN A 35 -40.08 29.30 -18.89
N SER A 36 -40.50 28.46 -17.93
CA SER A 36 -40.80 28.91 -16.58
C SER A 36 -39.55 29.33 -15.81
N LEU A 37 -38.41 28.68 -16.06
CA LEU A 37 -37.11 29.00 -15.50
C LEU A 37 -36.61 30.35 -16.03
N ASP A 38 -36.70 30.56 -17.35
CA ASP A 38 -36.25 31.79 -18.02
C ASP A 38 -37.05 33.02 -17.55
N LYS A 39 -38.34 32.82 -17.17
CA LYS A 39 -39.25 33.86 -16.70
C LYS A 39 -39.31 34.05 -15.18
N ILE A 40 -38.39 33.44 -14.43
CA ILE A 40 -38.36 33.57 -12.97
C ILE A 40 -38.24 35.04 -12.52
N ALA A 41 -37.35 35.79 -13.17
CA ALA A 41 -37.09 37.19 -12.86
C ALA A 41 -38.37 38.09 -13.05
N GLU A 42 -39.26 37.72 -13.96
CA GLU A 42 -40.48 38.43 -14.23
C GLU A 42 -41.55 38.28 -13.12
N ARG A 43 -41.43 37.21 -12.29
CA ARG A 43 -42.41 36.89 -11.21
C ARG A 43 -42.28 37.78 -9.98
N LYS A 44 -41.29 38.70 -9.90
CA LYS A 44 -41.09 39.69 -8.82
C LYS A 44 -41.19 39.12 -7.38
N LEU A 45 -40.69 37.92 -7.16
CA LEU A 45 -40.68 37.26 -5.87
C LEU A 45 -39.49 37.78 -4.99
N PRO A 46 -39.56 37.64 -3.65
CA PRO A 46 -38.43 37.87 -2.76
C PRO A 46 -37.24 36.96 -3.15
N GLU A 47 -36.01 37.43 -2.96
CA GLU A 47 -34.80 36.73 -3.43
C GLU A 47 -34.68 35.27 -2.92
N ALA A 48 -35.10 35.04 -1.68
CA ALA A 48 -35.14 33.71 -1.08
C ALA A 48 -36.16 32.78 -1.77
N ASP A 49 -37.37 33.30 -2.09
CA ASP A 49 -38.42 32.54 -2.76
C ASP A 49 -38.04 32.29 -4.25
N GLN A 50 -37.33 33.23 -4.86
CA GLN A 50 -36.84 33.11 -6.23
C GLN A 50 -35.81 31.97 -6.36
N LYS A 51 -34.86 31.91 -5.42
CA LYS A 51 -33.89 30.82 -5.36
C LYS A 51 -34.53 29.45 -5.10
N ALA A 52 -35.49 29.39 -4.18
CA ALA A 52 -36.25 28.17 -3.91
C ALA A 52 -37.06 27.69 -5.13
N LEU A 53 -37.71 28.61 -5.86
CA LEU A 53 -38.42 28.28 -7.08
C LEU A 53 -37.49 27.82 -8.21
N GLN A 54 -36.34 28.48 -8.37
CA GLN A 54 -35.32 28.07 -9.32
C GLN A 54 -34.87 26.64 -9.06
N GLN A 55 -34.59 26.30 -7.81
CA GLN A 55 -34.18 24.95 -7.39
C GLN A 55 -35.26 23.89 -7.73
N VAL A 56 -36.53 24.19 -7.49
CA VAL A 56 -37.66 23.31 -7.82
C VAL A 56 -37.74 23.07 -9.35
N LEU A 57 -37.59 24.11 -10.16
CA LEU A 57 -37.66 24.00 -11.63
C LEU A 57 -36.44 23.23 -12.18
N GLU A 58 -35.22 23.49 -11.68
CA GLU A 58 -34.01 22.75 -12.04
C GLU A 58 -34.14 21.27 -11.68
N GLN A 59 -34.64 20.94 -10.50
CA GLN A 59 -34.92 19.56 -10.09
C GLN A 59 -36.01 18.93 -11.00
N THR A 60 -37.01 19.68 -11.43
CA THR A 60 -38.02 19.18 -12.38
C THR A 60 -37.37 18.83 -13.72
N LEU A 61 -36.45 19.65 -14.22
CA LEU A 61 -35.71 19.37 -15.47
C LEU A 61 -34.84 18.11 -15.33
N THR A 62 -34.17 17.92 -14.21
CA THR A 62 -33.35 16.70 -13.95
C THR A 62 -34.25 15.45 -13.89
N LEU A 63 -35.42 15.52 -13.31
CA LEU A 63 -36.39 14.41 -13.30
C LEU A 63 -36.92 14.07 -14.68
N LEU A 64 -37.21 15.08 -15.53
CA LEU A 64 -37.62 14.86 -16.91
C LEU A 64 -36.47 14.25 -17.75
N ALA A 65 -35.26 14.74 -17.61
CA ALA A 65 -34.07 14.15 -18.24
C ALA A 65 -33.87 12.69 -17.82
N SER A 66 -34.06 12.38 -16.54
CA SER A 66 -33.98 10.99 -16.02
C SER A 66 -35.10 10.09 -16.61
N LYS A 67 -36.31 10.65 -16.82
CA LYS A 67 -37.38 9.93 -17.51
C LYS A 67 -36.95 9.58 -18.94
N ASP A 68 -36.52 10.58 -19.71
CA ASP A 68 -36.14 10.41 -21.11
C ASP A 68 -34.96 9.42 -21.25
N ASP A 69 -33.96 9.47 -20.38
CA ASP A 69 -32.85 8.50 -20.31
C ASP A 69 -33.38 7.07 -20.05
N SER A 70 -34.30 6.93 -19.11
CA SER A 70 -34.89 5.62 -18.79
C SER A 70 -35.71 5.05 -19.96
N GLU A 71 -36.41 5.90 -20.70
CA GLU A 71 -37.15 5.51 -21.91
C GLU A 71 -36.26 5.13 -23.07
N GLN A 72 -35.14 5.85 -23.27
CA GLN A 72 -34.11 5.49 -24.24
C GLN A 72 -33.44 4.14 -23.93
N LYS A 73 -33.04 3.94 -22.65
CA LYS A 73 -32.48 2.67 -22.19
C LYS A 73 -33.47 1.52 -22.35
N LEU A 74 -34.77 1.75 -22.09
CA LEU A 74 -35.79 0.74 -22.29
C LEU A 74 -35.97 0.37 -23.79
N ALA A 75 -35.92 1.34 -24.69
CA ALA A 75 -35.99 1.09 -26.14
C ALA A 75 -34.75 0.30 -26.60
N ALA A 76 -33.56 0.69 -26.20
CA ALA A 76 -32.31 -0.02 -26.51
C ALA A 76 -32.34 -1.46 -25.96
N LEU A 77 -32.77 -1.66 -24.72
CA LEU A 77 -32.90 -2.97 -24.12
C LEU A 77 -33.88 -3.87 -24.87
N LYS A 78 -35.02 -3.35 -25.28
CA LYS A 78 -36.00 -4.09 -26.11
C LYS A 78 -35.40 -4.55 -27.44
N GLN A 79 -34.63 -3.69 -28.10
CA GLN A 79 -33.94 -4.03 -29.34
C GLN A 79 -32.88 -5.12 -29.09
N GLN A 80 -32.10 -5.02 -28.02
CA GLN A 80 -31.10 -6.02 -27.65
C GLN A 80 -31.75 -7.37 -27.34
N LEU A 81 -32.86 -7.39 -26.58
CA LEU A 81 -33.57 -8.61 -26.26
C LEU A 81 -34.19 -9.28 -27.49
N ALA A 82 -34.67 -8.50 -28.47
CA ALA A 82 -35.18 -9.05 -29.73
C ALA A 82 -34.08 -9.73 -30.57
N GLY A 83 -32.85 -9.23 -30.53
CA GLY A 83 -31.69 -9.83 -31.19
C GLY A 83 -31.03 -10.98 -30.45
N ALA A 84 -31.15 -11.01 -29.14
CA ALA A 84 -30.42 -11.94 -28.27
C ALA A 84 -30.57 -13.44 -28.61
N PRO A 85 -31.76 -13.99 -28.91
CA PRO A 85 -31.90 -15.42 -29.23
C PRO A 85 -31.16 -15.82 -30.50
N LYS A 86 -31.20 -14.97 -31.52
CA LYS A 86 -30.48 -15.20 -32.78
C LYS A 86 -28.97 -15.16 -32.56
N GLU A 87 -28.45 -14.14 -31.89
CA GLU A 87 -27.02 -13.99 -31.62
C GLU A 87 -26.49 -15.11 -30.73
N THR A 88 -27.27 -15.58 -29.75
CA THR A 88 -26.94 -16.75 -28.91
C THR A 88 -26.78 -17.99 -29.76
N SER A 89 -27.76 -18.27 -30.65
CA SER A 89 -27.72 -19.41 -31.55
C SER A 89 -26.54 -19.35 -32.53
N ASP A 90 -26.27 -18.18 -33.09
CA ASP A 90 -25.17 -17.97 -34.04
C ASP A 90 -23.82 -18.14 -33.35
N SER A 91 -23.66 -17.60 -32.14
CA SER A 91 -22.46 -17.77 -31.31
C SER A 91 -22.20 -19.26 -30.95
N GLN A 92 -23.23 -19.99 -30.59
CA GLN A 92 -23.12 -21.42 -30.27
C GLN A 92 -22.77 -22.28 -31.50
N LYS A 93 -23.38 -22.00 -32.65
CA LYS A 93 -23.03 -22.66 -33.91
C LYS A 93 -21.58 -22.40 -34.31
N GLU A 94 -21.15 -21.19 -34.20
CA GLU A 94 -19.79 -20.83 -34.53
C GLU A 94 -18.77 -21.44 -33.55
N LEU A 95 -19.07 -21.46 -32.26
CA LEU A 95 -18.26 -22.17 -31.26
C LEU A 95 -18.11 -23.67 -31.60
N THR A 96 -19.23 -24.33 -31.96
CA THR A 96 -19.22 -25.73 -32.37
C THR A 96 -18.34 -25.93 -33.61
N ARG A 97 -18.52 -25.07 -34.63
CA ARG A 97 -17.71 -25.13 -35.86
C ARG A 97 -16.23 -24.89 -35.59
N LEU A 98 -15.91 -23.98 -34.68
CA LEU A 98 -14.53 -23.78 -34.29
C LEU A 98 -13.96 -25.00 -33.59
N LYS A 99 -14.65 -25.59 -32.62
CA LYS A 99 -14.19 -26.79 -31.91
C LYS A 99 -13.97 -28.01 -32.83
N GLU A 100 -14.79 -28.15 -33.86
CA GLU A 100 -14.64 -29.21 -34.85
C GLU A 100 -13.51 -28.98 -35.86
N SER A 101 -13.16 -27.72 -36.13
CA SER A 101 -12.11 -27.36 -37.07
C SER A 101 -10.73 -27.51 -36.45
N LYS A 102 -9.85 -28.31 -37.07
CA LYS A 102 -8.42 -28.38 -36.73
C LYS A 102 -7.66 -27.32 -37.52
N PRO A 103 -6.99 -26.35 -36.84
CA PRO A 103 -6.17 -25.37 -37.55
C PRO A 103 -4.96 -26.03 -38.17
N GLN A 104 -4.58 -25.61 -39.39
CA GLN A 104 -3.33 -26.07 -40.02
C GLN A 104 -2.14 -25.52 -39.21
N PRO A 105 -1.06 -26.30 -39.04
CA PRO A 105 0.14 -25.85 -38.36
C PRO A 105 0.70 -24.58 -38.98
N VAL A 106 1.02 -23.56 -38.18
CA VAL A 106 1.55 -22.27 -38.60
C VAL A 106 2.83 -22.41 -39.43
N ALA A 107 3.69 -23.35 -39.03
CA ALA A 107 4.93 -23.67 -39.73
C ALA A 107 4.70 -24.11 -41.20
N GLN A 108 3.63 -24.81 -41.49
CA GLN A 108 3.27 -25.23 -42.87
C GLN A 108 2.61 -24.10 -43.63
N ARG A 109 1.72 -23.35 -42.96
CA ARG A 109 0.92 -22.27 -43.55
C ARG A 109 1.79 -21.10 -44.02
N TYR A 110 2.84 -20.80 -43.28
CA TYR A 110 3.69 -19.62 -43.47
C TYR A 110 5.17 -19.97 -43.76
N ALA A 111 5.43 -21.20 -44.20
CA ALA A 111 6.78 -21.70 -44.49
C ALA A 111 7.60 -20.80 -45.42
N ASN A 112 6.96 -20.20 -46.42
CA ASN A 112 7.60 -19.45 -47.47
C ASN A 112 7.78 -17.95 -47.16
N LEU A 113 7.25 -17.46 -46.03
CA LEU A 113 7.36 -16.05 -45.68
C LEU A 113 8.73 -15.73 -45.10
N SER A 114 9.22 -14.53 -45.39
CA SER A 114 10.44 -13.98 -44.80
C SER A 114 10.20 -13.55 -43.36
N VAL A 115 11.27 -13.43 -42.54
CA VAL A 115 11.18 -12.96 -41.16
C VAL A 115 10.44 -11.63 -41.06
N PRO A 116 10.70 -10.54 -41.82
CA PRO A 116 9.94 -9.29 -41.72
C PRO A 116 8.45 -9.43 -42.00
N GLN A 117 8.05 -10.31 -42.94
CA GLN A 117 6.64 -10.56 -43.23
C GLN A 117 5.93 -11.28 -42.07
N LEU A 118 6.63 -12.23 -41.42
CA LEU A 118 6.11 -12.93 -40.24
C LEU A 118 5.96 -11.96 -39.06
N GLU A 119 6.88 -11.04 -38.88
CA GLU A 119 6.83 -9.99 -37.85
C GLU A 119 5.65 -9.04 -38.04
N GLN A 120 5.39 -8.62 -39.26
CA GLN A 120 4.22 -7.83 -39.61
C GLN A 120 2.92 -8.59 -39.24
N MET A 121 2.87 -9.86 -39.64
CA MET A 121 1.71 -10.72 -39.33
C MET A 121 1.51 -10.90 -37.82
N LEU A 122 2.60 -11.08 -37.07
CA LEU A 122 2.57 -11.14 -35.63
C LEU A 122 1.99 -9.85 -35.01
N SER A 123 2.37 -8.69 -35.53
CA SER A 123 1.83 -7.40 -35.11
C SER A 123 0.32 -7.29 -35.35
N GLU A 124 -0.15 -7.74 -36.51
CA GLU A 124 -1.59 -7.77 -36.85
C GLU A 124 -2.37 -8.71 -35.91
N ARG A 125 -1.81 -9.89 -35.60
CA ARG A 125 -2.44 -10.82 -34.64
C ARG A 125 -2.49 -10.29 -33.21
N ASN A 126 -1.46 -9.57 -32.76
CA ASN A 126 -1.47 -8.90 -31.47
C ASN A 126 -2.56 -7.80 -31.40
N THR A 127 -2.79 -7.06 -32.48
CA THR A 127 -3.90 -6.09 -32.54
C THR A 127 -5.27 -6.79 -32.42
N GLN A 128 -5.46 -7.89 -33.14
CA GLN A 128 -6.68 -8.70 -33.05
C GLN A 128 -6.91 -9.28 -31.67
N GLN A 129 -5.84 -9.67 -30.97
CA GLN A 129 -5.92 -10.12 -29.58
C GLN A 129 -6.47 -9.03 -28.66
N GLY A 130 -6.02 -7.77 -28.83
CA GLY A 130 -6.54 -6.63 -28.07
C GLY A 130 -8.04 -6.37 -28.31
N GLU A 131 -8.51 -6.51 -29.55
CA GLU A 131 -9.94 -6.37 -29.89
C GLU A 131 -10.79 -7.50 -29.28
N LEU A 132 -10.29 -8.75 -29.31
CA LEU A 132 -10.95 -9.89 -28.68
C LEU A 132 -11.04 -9.74 -27.17
N GLN A 133 -9.99 -9.22 -26.53
CA GLN A 133 -9.99 -8.95 -25.10
C GLN A 133 -11.04 -7.93 -24.70
N LYS A 134 -11.19 -6.85 -25.49
CA LYS A 134 -12.25 -5.87 -25.26
C LYS A 134 -13.65 -6.51 -25.37
N ALA A 135 -13.87 -7.28 -26.40
CA ALA A 135 -15.14 -7.99 -26.59
C ALA A 135 -15.42 -9.00 -25.46
N LEU A 136 -14.39 -9.65 -24.94
CA LEU A 136 -14.51 -10.56 -23.79
C LEU A 136 -14.90 -9.80 -22.51
N SER A 137 -14.33 -8.63 -22.28
CA SER A 137 -14.71 -7.77 -21.16
C SER A 137 -16.19 -7.35 -21.24
N GLU A 138 -16.66 -6.98 -22.43
CA GLU A 138 -18.07 -6.65 -22.66
C GLU A 138 -19.01 -7.85 -22.41
N ALA A 139 -18.61 -9.06 -22.83
CA ALA A 139 -19.38 -10.27 -22.55
C ALA A 139 -19.41 -10.63 -21.05
N ASN A 140 -18.28 -10.47 -20.36
CA ASN A 140 -18.20 -10.63 -18.91
C ASN A 140 -19.08 -9.63 -18.16
N SER A 141 -19.05 -8.35 -18.55
CA SER A 141 -19.92 -7.31 -18.00
C SER A 141 -21.39 -7.69 -18.16
N LEU A 142 -21.77 -8.22 -19.31
CA LEU A 142 -23.16 -8.68 -19.55
C LEU A 142 -23.56 -9.83 -18.60
N ILE A 143 -22.67 -10.79 -18.37
CA ILE A 143 -22.88 -11.90 -17.42
C ILE A 143 -23.02 -11.38 -15.98
N ILE A 144 -22.09 -10.54 -15.52
CA ILE A 144 -22.09 -9.98 -14.16
C ILE A 144 -23.37 -9.18 -13.94
N ASN A 145 -23.70 -8.32 -14.90
CA ASN A 145 -24.91 -7.52 -14.83
C ASN A 145 -26.18 -8.40 -14.77
N SER A 146 -26.23 -9.51 -15.53
CA SER A 146 -27.36 -10.44 -15.50
C SER A 146 -27.50 -11.15 -14.15
N GLN A 147 -26.42 -11.43 -13.46
CA GLN A 147 -26.45 -12.09 -12.13
C GLN A 147 -26.94 -11.14 -11.02
N THR A 148 -26.68 -9.84 -11.14
CA THR A 148 -26.93 -8.85 -10.08
C THR A 148 -28.22 -8.05 -10.30
N ARG A 149 -28.66 -7.92 -11.54
CA ARG A 149 -29.89 -7.20 -11.92
C ARG A 149 -31.15 -7.63 -11.15
N PRO A 150 -31.42 -8.93 -10.90
CA PRO A 150 -32.68 -9.33 -10.28
C PRO A 150 -32.90 -8.71 -8.90
N GLU A 151 -31.91 -8.79 -8.02
CA GLU A 151 -32.03 -8.25 -6.65
C GLU A 151 -32.16 -6.75 -6.66
N ARG A 152 -31.31 -6.07 -7.44
CA ARG A 152 -31.31 -4.61 -7.56
C ARG A 152 -32.60 -4.08 -8.18
N ALA A 153 -33.02 -4.67 -9.29
CA ALA A 153 -34.25 -4.24 -9.97
C ALA A 153 -35.48 -4.45 -9.08
N GLN A 154 -35.54 -5.53 -8.33
CA GLN A 154 -36.64 -5.83 -7.42
C GLN A 154 -36.69 -4.85 -6.27
N ALA A 155 -35.57 -4.50 -5.68
CA ALA A 155 -35.48 -3.48 -4.64
C ALA A 155 -35.89 -2.08 -5.15
N GLU A 156 -35.39 -1.68 -6.33
CA GLU A 156 -35.71 -0.41 -6.95
C GLU A 156 -37.22 -0.33 -7.33
N ILE A 157 -37.79 -1.39 -7.90
CA ILE A 157 -39.22 -1.46 -8.20
C ILE A 157 -40.04 -1.25 -6.93
N SER A 158 -39.68 -1.92 -5.83
CA SER A 158 -40.38 -1.78 -4.55
C SER A 158 -40.29 -0.35 -4.02
N ASN A 159 -39.13 0.24 -4.00
CA ASN A 159 -38.90 1.62 -3.55
C ASN A 159 -39.66 2.63 -4.43
N ASN A 160 -39.60 2.47 -5.75
CA ASN A 160 -40.32 3.32 -6.69
C ASN A 160 -41.80 3.21 -6.50
N GLN A 161 -42.36 2.03 -6.22
CA GLN A 161 -43.78 1.85 -5.94
C GLN A 161 -44.20 2.55 -4.66
N ILE A 162 -43.44 2.41 -3.58
CA ILE A 162 -43.72 3.11 -2.31
C ILE A 162 -43.71 4.62 -2.53
N ARG A 163 -42.68 5.14 -3.20
CA ARG A 163 -42.55 6.58 -3.47
C ARG A 163 -43.66 7.09 -4.40
N SER A 164 -43.99 6.33 -5.43
CA SER A 164 -45.13 6.67 -6.34
C SER A 164 -46.45 6.72 -5.59
N GLN A 165 -46.72 5.82 -4.65
CA GLN A 165 -47.89 5.86 -3.80
C GLN A 165 -47.91 7.11 -2.90
N GLN A 166 -46.81 7.48 -2.31
CA GLN A 166 -46.67 8.70 -1.50
C GLN A 166 -47.00 9.94 -2.34
N ILE A 167 -46.36 10.05 -3.53
CA ILE A 167 -46.60 11.17 -4.46
C ILE A 167 -48.07 11.23 -4.88
N ASN A 168 -48.67 10.09 -5.23
CA ASN A 168 -50.09 10.05 -5.58
C ASN A 168 -51.00 10.50 -4.42
N ASN A 169 -50.70 10.17 -3.19
CA ASN A 169 -51.44 10.64 -2.02
C ASN A 169 -51.25 12.14 -1.81
N ILE A 170 -50.05 12.70 -2.01
CA ILE A 170 -49.81 14.15 -1.96
C ILE A 170 -50.54 14.88 -3.06
N LEU A 171 -50.51 14.39 -4.29
CA LEU A 171 -51.21 14.98 -5.44
C LEU A 171 -52.74 14.94 -5.26
N LYS A 172 -53.31 13.89 -4.68
CA LYS A 172 -54.74 13.76 -4.34
C LYS A 172 -55.15 14.66 -3.20
N SER A 173 -54.34 14.77 -2.15
CA SER A 173 -54.63 15.59 -0.97
C SER A 173 -54.41 17.09 -1.22
N GLY A 174 -53.55 17.42 -2.19
CA GLY A 174 -53.10 18.79 -2.47
C GLY A 174 -52.21 19.37 -1.37
N LYS A 175 -51.74 18.54 -0.44
CA LYS A 175 -50.95 18.97 0.72
C LYS A 175 -49.75 18.05 0.92
N ASP A 176 -48.57 18.62 1.17
CA ASP A 176 -47.39 17.92 1.62
C ASP A 176 -47.01 18.37 3.05
N GLY A 177 -46.92 17.42 3.98
CA GLY A 177 -46.65 17.73 5.37
C GLY A 177 -47.63 18.72 6.01
N GLY A 178 -48.87 18.76 5.55
CA GLY A 178 -49.91 19.68 6.03
C GLY A 178 -49.94 21.04 5.29
N LYS A 179 -48.98 21.39 4.46
CA LYS A 179 -48.90 22.60 3.67
C LYS A 179 -49.51 22.38 2.25
N ALA A 180 -50.26 23.33 1.72
CA ALA A 180 -50.79 23.27 0.34
C ALA A 180 -49.60 23.36 -0.66
N ILE A 181 -49.58 22.47 -1.67
CA ILE A 181 -48.57 22.46 -2.74
C ILE A 181 -48.94 23.53 -3.80
N ASN A 182 -47.94 24.27 -4.27
CA ASN A 182 -48.08 25.21 -5.37
C ASN A 182 -48.04 24.52 -6.73
N ALA A 183 -48.31 25.25 -7.82
CA ALA A 183 -48.34 24.68 -9.16
C ALA A 183 -46.99 24.12 -9.60
N ASP A 184 -45.89 24.79 -9.26
CA ASP A 184 -44.54 24.37 -9.65
C ASP A 184 -44.08 23.11 -8.86
N GLN A 185 -44.42 23.01 -7.58
CA GLN A 185 -44.23 21.80 -6.76
C GLN A 185 -45.11 20.64 -7.28
N ARG A 186 -46.33 20.93 -7.73
CA ARG A 186 -47.17 19.92 -8.34
C ARG A 186 -46.53 19.38 -9.62
N ASN A 187 -46.02 20.27 -10.48
CA ASN A 187 -45.31 19.87 -11.71
C ASN A 187 -44.05 19.02 -11.40
N GLN A 188 -43.29 19.36 -10.36
CA GLN A 188 -42.17 18.58 -9.90
C GLN A 188 -42.60 17.16 -9.48
N LEU A 189 -43.65 17.04 -8.66
CA LEU A 189 -44.15 15.73 -8.23
C LEU A 189 -44.68 14.88 -9.39
N VAL A 190 -45.33 15.51 -10.38
CA VAL A 190 -45.80 14.82 -11.61
C VAL A 190 -44.59 14.36 -12.45
N ALA A 191 -43.55 15.18 -12.59
CA ALA A 191 -42.33 14.80 -13.27
C ALA A 191 -41.58 13.66 -12.53
N GLU A 192 -41.55 13.72 -11.19
CA GLU A 192 -40.98 12.65 -10.36
C GLU A 192 -41.74 11.32 -10.56
N LEU A 193 -43.07 11.38 -10.53
CA LEU A 193 -43.91 10.21 -10.79
C LEU A 193 -43.70 9.62 -12.19
N ALA A 194 -43.57 10.47 -13.21
CA ALA A 194 -43.29 10.03 -14.57
C ALA A 194 -41.90 9.37 -14.70
N SER A 195 -40.87 9.95 -14.07
CA SER A 195 -39.52 9.39 -14.02
C SER A 195 -39.52 8.02 -13.31
N LEU A 196 -40.14 7.91 -12.12
CA LEU A 196 -40.26 6.66 -11.38
C LEU A 196 -41.02 5.57 -12.16
N ASN A 197 -42.05 5.93 -12.92
CA ASN A 197 -42.78 5.00 -13.75
C ASN A 197 -41.91 4.50 -14.94
N ALA A 198 -41.20 5.40 -15.62
CA ALA A 198 -40.31 5.04 -16.71
C ALA A 198 -39.18 4.10 -16.21
N LEU A 199 -38.59 4.43 -15.06
CA LEU A 199 -37.57 3.62 -14.42
C LEU A 199 -38.12 2.23 -14.01
N THR A 200 -39.33 2.19 -13.46
CA THR A 200 -39.97 0.92 -13.07
C THR A 200 -40.24 0.04 -14.29
N LEU A 201 -40.65 0.61 -15.42
CA LEU A 201 -40.83 -0.14 -16.67
C LEU A 201 -39.50 -0.67 -17.20
N LEU A 202 -38.46 0.11 -17.16
CA LEU A 202 -37.08 -0.34 -17.51
C LEU A 202 -36.66 -1.54 -16.62
N ARG A 203 -36.81 -1.42 -15.30
CA ARG A 203 -36.42 -2.49 -14.35
C ARG A 203 -37.27 -3.76 -14.54
N ARG A 204 -38.54 -3.64 -14.83
CA ARG A 204 -39.40 -4.80 -15.15
C ARG A 204 -38.95 -5.50 -16.44
N GLN A 205 -38.60 -4.71 -17.47
CA GLN A 205 -38.09 -5.27 -18.72
C GLN A 205 -36.73 -5.94 -18.54
N GLU A 206 -35.85 -5.36 -17.71
CA GLU A 206 -34.56 -5.98 -17.32
C GLU A 206 -34.78 -7.33 -16.63
N LEU A 207 -35.72 -7.41 -15.69
CA LEU A 207 -36.05 -8.69 -15.03
C LEU A 207 -36.61 -9.71 -16.01
N ALA A 208 -37.55 -9.29 -16.87
CA ALA A 208 -38.16 -10.21 -17.82
C ALA A 208 -37.18 -10.74 -18.87
N GLY A 209 -36.23 -9.89 -19.29
CA GLY A 209 -35.22 -10.25 -20.29
C GLY A 209 -33.92 -10.83 -19.72
N ASN A 210 -33.80 -10.89 -18.40
CA ASN A 210 -32.51 -11.22 -17.75
C ASN A 210 -31.93 -12.59 -18.18
N GLY A 211 -32.77 -13.64 -18.30
CA GLY A 211 -32.36 -14.96 -18.76
C GLY A 211 -31.78 -14.94 -20.18
N LEU A 212 -32.44 -14.21 -21.10
CA LEU A 212 -31.96 -14.09 -22.48
C LEU A 212 -30.61 -13.36 -22.57
N LEU A 213 -30.40 -12.34 -21.72
CA LEU A 213 -29.13 -11.61 -21.66
C LEU A 213 -28.02 -12.45 -21.04
N GLN A 214 -28.33 -13.28 -20.05
CA GLN A 214 -27.42 -14.22 -19.46
C GLN A 214 -26.96 -15.29 -20.47
N ASP A 215 -27.90 -15.88 -21.19
CA ASP A 215 -27.61 -16.88 -22.23
C ASP A 215 -26.75 -16.28 -23.35
N LEU A 216 -27.07 -15.05 -23.78
CA LEU A 216 -26.27 -14.33 -24.76
C LEU A 216 -24.86 -14.04 -24.25
N GLY A 217 -24.75 -13.57 -22.99
CA GLY A 217 -23.45 -13.30 -22.36
C GLY A 217 -22.60 -14.56 -22.29
N ASN A 218 -23.16 -15.68 -21.84
CA ASN A 218 -22.46 -16.96 -21.76
C ASN A 218 -22.03 -17.47 -23.15
N ALA A 219 -22.92 -17.45 -24.13
CA ALA A 219 -22.61 -17.90 -25.49
C ALA A 219 -21.51 -17.06 -26.17
N ARG A 220 -21.56 -15.73 -26.01
CA ARG A 220 -20.52 -14.82 -26.50
C ARG A 220 -19.19 -15.05 -25.78
N HIS A 221 -19.22 -15.17 -24.47
CA HIS A 221 -18.05 -15.44 -23.64
C HIS A 221 -17.33 -16.71 -24.06
N ASP A 222 -18.07 -17.82 -24.17
CA ASP A 222 -17.50 -19.12 -24.55
C ASP A 222 -16.90 -19.10 -25.97
N LEU A 223 -17.57 -18.43 -26.92
CA LEU A 223 -17.03 -18.25 -28.28
C LEU A 223 -15.75 -17.41 -28.27
N LEU A 224 -15.73 -16.31 -27.53
CA LEU A 224 -14.60 -15.40 -27.48
C LEU A 224 -13.40 -16.04 -26.76
N ILE A 225 -13.62 -16.86 -25.73
CA ILE A 225 -12.54 -17.64 -25.10
C ILE A 225 -11.91 -18.59 -26.10
N GLU A 226 -12.70 -19.34 -26.87
CA GLU A 226 -12.16 -20.27 -27.86
C GLU A 226 -11.38 -19.54 -28.97
N ARG A 227 -11.90 -18.42 -29.44
CA ARG A 227 -11.19 -17.56 -30.42
C ARG A 227 -9.90 -17.01 -29.85
N ALA A 228 -9.92 -16.52 -28.61
CA ALA A 228 -8.73 -15.97 -27.94
C ALA A 228 -7.66 -17.05 -27.75
N ALA A 229 -8.04 -18.25 -27.31
CA ALA A 229 -7.12 -19.37 -27.12
C ALA A 229 -6.45 -19.79 -28.44
N ARG A 230 -7.21 -19.83 -29.56
CA ARG A 230 -6.65 -20.14 -30.88
C ARG A 230 -5.72 -19.07 -31.41
N LEU A 231 -6.10 -17.81 -31.22
CA LEU A 231 -5.27 -16.69 -31.64
C LEU A 231 -3.97 -16.64 -30.83
N GLU A 232 -4.05 -16.90 -29.55
CA GLU A 232 -2.89 -16.98 -28.66
C GLU A 232 -1.94 -18.10 -29.10
N GLN A 233 -2.48 -19.28 -29.43
CA GLN A 233 -1.70 -20.38 -29.97
C GLN A 233 -1.03 -19.98 -31.30
N GLU A 234 -1.78 -19.33 -32.24
CA GLU A 234 -1.22 -18.85 -33.52
C GLU A 234 -0.10 -17.84 -33.30
N ILE A 235 -0.24 -16.91 -32.32
CA ILE A 235 0.80 -15.95 -31.94
C ILE A 235 2.05 -16.66 -31.42
N GLN A 236 1.90 -17.64 -30.55
CA GLN A 236 3.02 -18.41 -30.00
C GLN A 236 3.73 -19.23 -31.10
N ASP A 237 2.97 -19.86 -31.98
CA ASP A 237 3.52 -20.64 -33.10
C ASP A 237 4.24 -19.73 -34.11
N LEU A 238 3.68 -18.54 -34.43
CA LEU A 238 4.34 -17.53 -35.29
C LEU A 238 5.65 -17.06 -34.67
N GLN A 239 5.68 -16.83 -33.39
CA GLN A 239 6.85 -16.38 -32.67
C GLN A 239 7.94 -17.46 -32.67
N THR A 240 7.55 -18.72 -32.47
CA THR A 240 8.45 -19.87 -32.56
C THR A 240 9.04 -19.97 -33.97
N LEU A 241 8.22 -19.84 -34.99
CA LEU A 241 8.67 -19.89 -36.39
C LEU A 241 9.64 -18.73 -36.75
N ILE A 242 9.37 -17.51 -36.27
CA ILE A 242 10.26 -16.35 -36.42
C ILE A 242 11.60 -16.64 -35.76
N ASN A 243 11.57 -17.13 -34.52
CA ASN A 243 12.76 -17.43 -33.73
C ASN A 243 13.62 -18.53 -34.42
N GLU A 244 12.98 -19.61 -34.88
CA GLU A 244 13.65 -20.68 -35.60
C GLU A 244 14.31 -20.19 -36.89
N LYS A 245 13.62 -19.36 -37.68
CA LYS A 245 14.17 -18.79 -38.93
C LYS A 245 15.34 -17.84 -38.67
N ARG A 246 15.20 -16.95 -37.67
CA ARG A 246 16.31 -16.05 -37.27
C ARG A 246 17.53 -16.84 -36.80
N LEU A 247 17.31 -17.83 -35.95
CA LEU A 247 18.37 -18.68 -35.44
C LEU A 247 19.07 -19.45 -36.57
N ALA A 248 18.29 -20.06 -37.47
CA ALA A 248 18.82 -20.78 -38.62
C ALA A 248 19.68 -19.87 -39.53
N GLN A 249 19.24 -18.64 -39.78
CA GLN A 249 20.03 -17.65 -40.55
C GLN A 249 21.35 -17.30 -39.83
N SER A 250 21.31 -17.08 -38.53
CA SER A 250 22.53 -16.76 -37.76
C SER A 250 23.47 -17.97 -37.68
N GLN A 251 22.97 -19.18 -37.49
CA GLN A 251 23.76 -20.42 -37.52
C GLN A 251 24.41 -20.67 -38.89
N GLN A 252 23.67 -20.43 -39.96
CA GLN A 252 24.21 -20.54 -41.33
C GLN A 252 25.35 -19.54 -41.51
N THR A 253 25.21 -18.30 -41.03
CA THR A 253 26.26 -17.29 -41.06
C THR A 253 27.51 -17.73 -40.31
N VAL A 254 27.38 -18.28 -39.09
CA VAL A 254 28.52 -18.81 -38.30
C VAL A 254 29.19 -19.97 -39.04
N THR A 255 28.41 -20.89 -39.58
CA THR A 255 28.97 -22.02 -40.34
C THR A 255 29.75 -21.55 -41.55
N GLN A 256 29.22 -20.62 -42.32
CA GLN A 256 29.91 -20.06 -43.49
C GLN A 256 31.21 -19.36 -43.07
N GLN A 257 31.19 -18.53 -42.02
CA GLN A 257 32.39 -17.84 -41.54
C GLN A 257 33.42 -18.82 -40.96
N SER A 258 33.01 -19.92 -40.36
CA SER A 258 33.94 -20.96 -39.87
C SER A 258 34.68 -21.66 -41.03
N ILE A 259 33.98 -21.93 -42.13
CA ILE A 259 34.58 -22.52 -43.35
C ILE A 259 35.55 -21.54 -43.97
N GLU A 260 35.21 -20.26 -44.04
CA GLU A 260 36.07 -19.22 -44.58
C GLU A 260 37.33 -19.02 -43.73
N ALA A 261 37.19 -19.01 -42.40
CA ALA A 261 38.33 -18.94 -41.47
C ALA A 261 39.26 -20.15 -41.57
N GLN A 262 38.74 -21.35 -41.82
CA GLN A 262 39.54 -22.56 -42.03
C GLN A 262 40.30 -22.52 -43.37
N LYS A 263 39.71 -21.98 -44.41
CA LYS A 263 40.34 -21.83 -45.72
C LYS A 263 41.46 -20.79 -45.76
N ALA A 264 41.44 -19.84 -44.82
CA ALA A 264 42.41 -18.76 -44.71
C ALA A 264 43.81 -19.17 -44.17
N GLY A 265 44.03 -20.43 -43.88
CA GLY A 265 45.21 -20.96 -43.12
C GLY A 265 46.60 -20.80 -43.77
N GLY A 266 46.77 -19.97 -44.80
CA GLY A 266 48.09 -19.76 -45.46
C GLY A 266 48.72 -18.40 -45.20
N SER A 267 48.03 -17.43 -44.72
CA SER A 267 48.49 -16.07 -44.44
C SER A 267 48.06 -15.63 -43.02
N SER A 268 49.01 -15.20 -42.22
CA SER A 268 48.70 -14.78 -40.81
C SER A 268 47.71 -13.66 -40.72
N ILE A 269 47.69 -12.71 -41.67
CA ILE A 269 46.76 -11.58 -41.70
C ILE A 269 45.37 -12.01 -42.16
N LEU A 270 45.28 -12.77 -43.21
CA LEU A 270 43.96 -13.29 -43.68
C LEU A 270 43.31 -14.17 -42.61
N ALA A 271 44.12 -15.02 -41.92
CA ALA A 271 43.62 -15.82 -40.82
C ALA A 271 43.15 -14.98 -39.65
N SER A 272 43.85 -13.91 -39.26
CA SER A 272 43.43 -13.03 -38.16
C SER A 272 42.15 -12.26 -38.51
N GLU A 273 42.03 -11.77 -39.73
CA GLU A 273 40.86 -11.05 -40.18
C GLU A 273 39.62 -11.96 -40.34
N SER A 274 39.83 -13.18 -40.83
CA SER A 274 38.77 -14.19 -40.91
C SER A 274 38.33 -14.65 -39.48
N ALA A 275 39.27 -14.80 -38.56
CA ALA A 275 38.97 -15.10 -37.16
C ALA A 275 38.17 -13.97 -36.48
N ALA A 276 38.43 -12.72 -36.83
CA ALA A 276 37.63 -11.59 -36.36
C ALA A 276 36.17 -11.64 -36.88
N ASN A 277 35.99 -12.00 -38.16
CA ASN A 277 34.63 -12.18 -38.73
C ASN A 277 33.90 -13.36 -38.05
N LEU A 278 34.59 -14.45 -37.73
CA LEU A 278 34.01 -15.57 -36.98
C LEU A 278 33.54 -15.13 -35.58
N LYS A 279 34.35 -14.33 -34.89
CA LYS A 279 33.93 -13.76 -33.60
C LYS A 279 32.68 -12.90 -33.71
N LEU A 280 32.62 -12.02 -34.73
CA LEU A 280 31.42 -11.19 -34.96
C LEU A 280 30.17 -12.03 -35.27
N SER A 281 30.34 -13.11 -36.08
CA SER A 281 29.22 -14.01 -36.38
C SER A 281 28.76 -14.78 -35.15
N ASP A 282 29.66 -15.19 -34.22
CA ASP A 282 29.34 -15.80 -32.94
C ASP A 282 28.57 -14.82 -32.02
N TYR A 283 28.99 -13.57 -32.01
CA TYR A 283 28.25 -12.52 -31.30
C TYR A 283 26.86 -12.26 -31.90
N LEU A 284 26.75 -12.27 -33.21
CA LEU A 284 25.46 -12.14 -33.91
C LEU A 284 24.52 -13.27 -33.48
N LEU A 285 25.01 -14.52 -33.44
CA LEU A 285 24.24 -15.67 -33.00
C LEU A 285 23.77 -15.50 -31.54
N LYS A 286 24.70 -15.15 -30.65
CA LYS A 286 24.36 -14.91 -29.22
C LYS A 286 23.37 -13.79 -29.04
N SER A 287 23.48 -12.70 -29.80
CA SER A 287 22.53 -11.58 -29.78
C SER A 287 21.16 -12.00 -30.28
N THR A 288 21.09 -12.84 -31.31
CA THR A 288 19.83 -13.39 -31.84
C THR A 288 19.17 -14.34 -30.83
N ASP A 289 19.94 -15.23 -30.18
CA ASP A 289 19.41 -16.09 -29.13
C ASP A 289 18.85 -15.29 -27.94
N ARG A 290 19.59 -14.29 -27.51
CA ARG A 290 19.14 -13.41 -26.42
C ARG A 290 17.92 -12.58 -26.80
N LEU A 291 17.84 -12.08 -28.04
CA LEU A 291 16.68 -11.38 -28.55
C LEU A 291 15.44 -12.28 -28.52
N ASN A 292 15.57 -13.51 -28.97
CA ASN A 292 14.48 -14.49 -28.97
C ASN A 292 13.98 -14.78 -27.53
N GLU A 293 14.90 -14.95 -26.59
CA GLU A 293 14.56 -15.16 -25.17
C GLU A 293 13.81 -13.96 -24.57
N LEU A 294 14.31 -12.73 -24.80
CA LEU A 294 13.70 -11.50 -24.31
C LEU A 294 12.33 -11.24 -24.95
N THR A 295 12.17 -11.54 -26.24
CA THR A 295 10.90 -11.41 -26.94
C THR A 295 9.85 -12.36 -26.34
N GLN A 296 10.21 -13.60 -25.99
CA GLN A 296 9.31 -14.51 -25.29
C GLN A 296 8.96 -14.02 -23.88
N GLN A 297 9.94 -13.51 -23.14
CA GLN A 297 9.71 -12.94 -21.80
C GLN A 297 8.79 -11.73 -21.89
N ASN A 298 8.99 -10.85 -22.87
CA ASN A 298 8.17 -9.67 -23.08
C ASN A 298 6.72 -10.02 -23.42
N LEU A 299 6.52 -11.01 -24.32
CA LEU A 299 5.18 -11.49 -24.63
C LEU A 299 4.44 -11.99 -23.37
N ARG A 300 5.09 -12.84 -22.58
CA ARG A 300 4.52 -13.37 -21.32
C ARG A 300 4.20 -12.24 -20.33
N THR A 301 5.11 -11.28 -20.20
CA THR A 301 4.92 -10.13 -19.32
C THR A 301 3.76 -9.26 -19.79
N LYS A 302 3.64 -9.03 -21.09
CA LYS A 302 2.53 -8.28 -21.69
C LYS A 302 1.19 -8.99 -21.48
N GLN A 303 1.12 -10.29 -21.71
CA GLN A 303 -0.08 -11.10 -21.47
C GLN A 303 -0.53 -11.02 -20.00
N GLN A 304 0.42 -11.09 -19.07
CA GLN A 304 0.14 -10.91 -17.64
C GLN A 304 -0.36 -9.50 -17.32
N LEU A 305 0.25 -8.48 -17.93
CA LEU A 305 -0.18 -7.09 -17.78
C LEU A 305 -1.60 -6.87 -18.30
N ASP A 306 -1.88 -7.35 -19.48
CA ASP A 306 -3.20 -7.24 -20.11
C ASP A 306 -4.28 -7.96 -19.28
N SER A 307 -3.98 -9.17 -18.78
CA SER A 307 -4.90 -9.92 -17.90
C SER A 307 -5.18 -9.21 -16.58
N LEU A 308 -4.15 -8.60 -15.97
CA LEU A 308 -4.31 -7.83 -14.73
C LEU A 308 -5.06 -6.52 -14.96
N THR A 309 -4.82 -5.84 -16.07
CA THR A 309 -5.53 -4.60 -16.43
C THR A 309 -7.02 -4.88 -16.65
N GLN A 310 -7.35 -6.00 -17.29
CA GLN A 310 -8.74 -6.44 -17.42
C GLN A 310 -9.37 -6.80 -16.09
N ALA A 311 -8.63 -7.49 -15.22
CA ALA A 311 -9.11 -7.82 -13.89
C ALA A 311 -9.38 -6.57 -13.06
N ASP A 312 -8.55 -5.53 -13.20
CA ASP A 312 -8.70 -4.23 -12.52
C ASP A 312 -9.96 -3.50 -13.01
N GLN A 313 -10.16 -3.40 -14.32
CA GLN A 313 -11.36 -2.80 -14.91
C GLN A 313 -12.64 -3.56 -14.52
N ALA A 314 -12.60 -4.89 -14.58
CA ALA A 314 -13.73 -5.72 -14.17
C ALA A 314 -14.04 -5.58 -12.67
N LEU A 315 -13.00 -5.38 -11.85
CA LEU A 315 -13.15 -5.16 -10.42
C LEU A 315 -13.91 -3.86 -10.11
N ASP A 316 -13.55 -2.76 -10.76
CA ASP A 316 -14.21 -1.47 -10.57
C ASP A 316 -15.70 -1.55 -10.92
N GLU A 317 -16.03 -2.23 -12.01
CA GLU A 317 -17.41 -2.47 -12.40
C GLU A 317 -18.16 -3.35 -11.38
N GLN A 318 -17.51 -4.43 -10.91
CA GLN A 318 -18.09 -5.33 -9.89
C GLN A 318 -18.35 -4.61 -8.57
N ILE A 319 -17.39 -3.77 -8.13
CA ILE A 319 -17.54 -2.96 -6.90
C ILE A 319 -18.72 -2.02 -7.04
N SER A 320 -18.86 -1.31 -8.18
CA SER A 320 -19.95 -0.35 -8.41
C SER A 320 -21.32 -0.99 -8.39
N VAL A 321 -21.44 -2.21 -8.94
CA VAL A 321 -22.70 -2.94 -9.10
C VAL A 321 -23.08 -3.72 -7.84
N LEU A 322 -22.11 -4.31 -7.12
CA LEU A 322 -22.34 -5.25 -6.00
C LEU A 322 -22.13 -4.60 -4.63
N LYS A 323 -22.09 -3.29 -4.54
CA LYS A 323 -21.79 -2.55 -3.30
C LYS A 323 -22.65 -3.05 -2.13
N GLY A 324 -22.01 -3.59 -1.07
CA GLY A 324 -22.68 -4.10 0.13
C GLY A 324 -23.15 -5.57 0.07
N SER A 325 -22.92 -6.30 -1.02
CA SER A 325 -23.30 -7.70 -1.17
C SER A 325 -22.20 -8.66 -0.66
N LEU A 326 -22.58 -9.74 0.03
CA LEU A 326 -21.67 -10.83 0.40
C LEU A 326 -21.06 -11.54 -0.83
N LEU A 327 -21.73 -11.47 -1.99
CA LEU A 327 -21.20 -11.99 -3.23
C LEU A 327 -19.95 -11.24 -3.66
N LEU A 328 -19.93 -9.91 -3.50
CA LEU A 328 -18.75 -9.10 -3.76
C LEU A 328 -17.56 -9.57 -2.93
N SER A 329 -17.74 -9.80 -1.63
CA SER A 329 -16.68 -10.32 -0.77
C SER A 329 -16.08 -11.62 -1.32
N LYS A 330 -16.88 -12.59 -1.76
CA LYS A 330 -16.40 -13.85 -2.35
C LYS A 330 -15.64 -13.64 -3.66
N ILE A 331 -16.09 -12.72 -4.50
CA ILE A 331 -15.43 -12.37 -5.77
C ILE A 331 -14.05 -11.73 -5.49
N LEU A 332 -14.00 -10.75 -4.58
CA LEU A 332 -12.75 -10.08 -4.19
C LEU A 332 -11.72 -11.08 -3.66
N TYR A 333 -12.15 -12.03 -2.82
CA TYR A 333 -11.27 -13.10 -2.33
C TYR A 333 -10.72 -13.97 -3.45
N LYS A 334 -11.59 -14.40 -4.38
CA LYS A 334 -11.17 -15.23 -5.51
C LYS A 334 -10.18 -14.49 -6.41
N GLN A 335 -10.42 -13.21 -6.68
CA GLN A 335 -9.49 -12.39 -7.47
C GLN A 335 -8.16 -12.18 -6.75
N LYS A 336 -8.16 -11.92 -5.44
CA LYS A 336 -6.93 -11.79 -4.66
C LYS A 336 -6.08 -13.07 -4.69
N GLN A 337 -6.72 -14.23 -4.64
CA GLN A 337 -6.04 -15.53 -4.72
C GLN A 337 -5.49 -15.81 -6.11
N ALA A 338 -6.16 -15.30 -7.16
CA ALA A 338 -5.75 -15.45 -8.55
C ALA A 338 -4.59 -14.52 -8.95
N LEU A 339 -4.20 -13.55 -8.12
CA LEU A 339 -3.08 -12.65 -8.43
C LEU A 339 -1.77 -13.43 -8.61
N PRO A 340 -1.09 -13.26 -9.75
CA PRO A 340 0.13 -13.99 -10.04
C PRO A 340 1.30 -13.55 -9.13
N HIS A 341 2.16 -14.51 -8.81
CA HIS A 341 3.43 -14.23 -8.15
C HIS A 341 4.41 -13.68 -9.19
N LEU A 342 4.62 -12.38 -9.17
CA LEU A 342 5.46 -11.68 -10.14
C LEU A 342 6.93 -11.88 -9.81
N LYS A 343 7.69 -12.45 -10.77
CA LYS A 343 9.14 -12.47 -10.75
C LYS A 343 9.63 -11.39 -11.69
N VAL A 344 10.32 -10.41 -11.16
CA VAL A 344 10.94 -9.32 -11.94
C VAL A 344 12.43 -9.55 -12.00
N ASP A 345 12.98 -9.45 -13.20
CA ASP A 345 14.42 -9.47 -13.42
C ASP A 345 15.01 -8.12 -13.00
N ARG A 346 15.82 -8.12 -11.95
CA ARG A 346 16.47 -6.91 -11.41
C ARG A 346 17.70 -6.50 -12.20
N ASP A 347 18.29 -7.45 -12.93
CA ASP A 347 19.56 -7.26 -13.63
C ASP A 347 19.36 -6.67 -15.04
N LEU A 348 18.09 -6.44 -15.43
CA LEU A 348 17.75 -5.95 -16.78
C LEU A 348 18.30 -4.55 -17.06
N ALA A 349 18.41 -3.70 -16.03
CA ALA A 349 18.98 -2.36 -16.18
C ALA A 349 20.48 -2.41 -16.52
N ASP A 350 21.23 -3.31 -15.89
CA ASP A 350 22.64 -3.52 -16.12
C ASP A 350 22.86 -4.15 -17.52
N GLN A 351 22.01 -5.10 -17.91
CA GLN A 351 22.02 -5.68 -19.26
C GLN A 351 21.77 -4.62 -20.35
N ILE A 352 20.85 -3.69 -20.15
CA ILE A 352 20.60 -2.56 -21.06
C ILE A 352 21.85 -1.68 -21.21
N ALA A 353 22.55 -1.43 -20.10
CA ALA A 353 23.78 -0.64 -20.13
C ALA A 353 24.88 -1.35 -20.92
N ASP A 354 25.05 -2.66 -20.71
CA ASP A 354 26.02 -3.49 -21.43
C ASP A 354 25.72 -3.54 -22.93
N ILE A 355 24.45 -3.73 -23.33
CA ILE A 355 24.04 -3.72 -24.74
C ILE A 355 24.37 -2.37 -25.39
N ARG A 356 24.12 -1.24 -24.70
CA ARG A 356 24.46 0.09 -25.22
C ARG A 356 25.95 0.29 -25.42
N LEU A 357 26.77 -0.16 -24.47
CA LEU A 357 28.23 -0.09 -24.57
C LEU A 357 28.69 -0.91 -25.78
N TYR A 358 28.16 -2.09 -25.92
CA TYR A 358 28.49 -2.98 -27.02
C TYR A 358 28.06 -2.42 -28.37
N GLN A 359 26.88 -1.83 -28.45
CA GLN A 359 26.41 -1.15 -29.64
C GLN A 359 27.31 0.04 -30.04
N PHE A 360 27.83 0.77 -29.04
CA PHE A 360 28.78 1.84 -29.27
C PHE A 360 30.09 1.31 -29.89
N GLU A 361 30.63 0.20 -29.35
CA GLU A 361 31.82 -0.45 -29.90
C GLU A 361 31.64 -0.94 -31.33
N VAL A 362 30.51 -1.57 -31.64
CA VAL A 362 30.12 -2.02 -32.99
C VAL A 362 29.97 -0.84 -33.92
N ASN A 363 29.38 0.27 -33.51
CA ASN A 363 29.26 1.48 -34.31
C ASN A 363 30.64 2.09 -34.64
N GLN A 364 31.55 2.12 -33.68
CA GLN A 364 32.93 2.58 -33.88
C GLN A 364 33.67 1.70 -34.91
N GLN A 365 33.53 0.38 -34.82
CA GLN A 365 34.08 -0.56 -35.78
C GLN A 365 33.45 -0.37 -37.19
N ARG A 366 32.15 -0.11 -37.25
CA ARG A 366 31.43 0.16 -38.52
C ARG A 366 31.91 1.43 -39.17
N GLU A 367 32.20 2.49 -38.44
CA GLU A 367 32.79 3.71 -38.97
C GLU A 367 34.18 3.46 -39.56
N GLN A 368 35.00 2.66 -38.93
CA GLN A 368 36.31 2.26 -39.47
C GLN A 368 36.19 1.44 -40.73
N MET A 369 35.11 0.67 -40.90
CA MET A 369 34.80 -0.18 -42.05
C MET A 369 33.93 0.53 -43.10
N SER A 370 33.70 1.83 -43.00
CA SER A 370 32.87 2.60 -43.94
C SER A 370 33.36 2.50 -45.39
N SER A 371 34.67 2.30 -45.58
CA SER A 371 35.27 1.97 -46.87
C SER A 371 36.18 0.75 -46.73
N PRO A 372 35.70 -0.46 -47.07
CA PRO A 372 36.49 -1.68 -47.05
C PRO A 372 37.81 -1.61 -47.83
N VAL A 373 37.79 -0.90 -48.94
CA VAL A 373 38.97 -0.69 -49.79
C VAL A 373 40.04 0.08 -49.04
N THR A 374 39.68 1.21 -48.42
CA THR A 374 40.60 2.05 -47.65
C THR A 374 41.13 1.33 -46.41
N TYR A 375 40.34 0.49 -45.80
CA TYR A 375 40.74 -0.34 -44.68
C TYR A 375 41.80 -1.35 -45.09
N VAL A 376 41.57 -2.09 -46.17
CA VAL A 376 42.52 -3.08 -46.71
C VAL A 376 43.82 -2.41 -47.14
N ASP A 377 43.75 -1.25 -47.81
CA ASP A 377 44.95 -0.51 -48.22
C ASP A 377 45.82 -0.03 -47.05
N LYS A 378 45.16 0.43 -45.94
CA LYS A 378 45.86 0.74 -44.67
C LYS A 378 46.49 -0.50 -44.02
N LEU A 379 45.83 -1.62 -44.07
CA LEU A 379 46.26 -2.87 -43.48
C LEU A 379 47.45 -3.43 -44.23
N LEU A 380 47.47 -3.31 -45.54
CA LEU A 380 48.56 -3.73 -46.42
C LEU A 380 49.74 -2.77 -46.35
N ALA A 381 49.55 -1.48 -46.12
CA ALA A 381 50.63 -0.48 -46.00
C ALA A 381 51.58 -0.77 -44.85
N ASN A 382 51.15 -1.51 -43.83
CA ASN A 382 51.96 -1.90 -42.69
C ASN A 382 52.68 -3.25 -42.84
N GLN A 383 52.68 -3.87 -44.06
CA GLN A 383 53.25 -5.21 -44.29
C GLN A 383 54.51 -5.15 -45.21
N PRO A 384 55.44 -6.11 -45.08
CA PRO A 384 56.59 -6.23 -46.03
C PRO A 384 56.13 -6.40 -47.44
N GLN A 385 56.82 -5.75 -48.39
CA GLN A 385 56.42 -5.74 -49.82
C GLN A 385 56.51 -7.14 -50.49
N GLU A 386 57.25 -8.07 -49.93
CA GLU A 386 57.42 -9.43 -50.47
C GLU A 386 56.17 -10.31 -50.35
N ASP A 387 55.23 -10.01 -49.44
CA ASP A 387 54.02 -10.77 -49.20
C ASP A 387 52.78 -10.21 -49.93
N LEU A 388 52.91 -9.10 -50.66
CA LEU A 388 51.80 -8.38 -51.30
C LEU A 388 51.42 -9.00 -52.66
N THR A 389 50.61 -10.05 -52.70
CA THR A 389 50.06 -10.60 -53.94
C THR A 389 48.69 -9.98 -54.28
N PRO A 390 48.35 -9.81 -55.55
CA PRO A 390 47.01 -9.34 -55.97
C PRO A 390 45.89 -10.27 -55.48
N ALA A 391 46.18 -11.54 -55.33
CA ALA A 391 45.23 -12.52 -54.79
C ALA A 391 44.95 -12.32 -53.30
N LEU A 392 45.99 -12.00 -52.48
CA LEU A 392 45.79 -11.67 -51.06
C LEU A 392 44.96 -10.39 -50.86
N ARG A 393 45.24 -9.34 -51.64
CA ARG A 393 44.47 -8.11 -51.61
C ARG A 393 42.97 -8.35 -51.89
N LYS A 394 42.67 -9.19 -52.90
CA LYS A 394 41.31 -9.55 -53.27
C LYS A 394 40.65 -10.34 -52.10
N ALA A 395 41.34 -11.35 -51.57
CA ALA A 395 40.82 -12.12 -50.47
C ALA A 395 40.56 -11.28 -49.19
N LEU A 396 41.47 -10.36 -48.86
CA LEU A 396 41.28 -9.40 -47.75
C LEU A 396 40.11 -8.44 -48.03
N LEU A 397 39.92 -8.01 -49.27
CA LEU A 397 38.78 -7.16 -49.62
C LEU A 397 37.44 -7.92 -49.44
N ASP A 398 37.37 -9.17 -49.87
CA ASP A 398 36.18 -10.01 -49.67
C ASP A 398 35.88 -10.20 -48.20
N VAL A 399 36.91 -10.45 -47.35
CA VAL A 399 36.77 -10.56 -45.89
C VAL A 399 36.34 -9.24 -45.26
N ALA A 400 36.86 -8.09 -45.74
CA ALA A 400 36.49 -6.75 -45.24
C ALA A 400 35.04 -6.38 -45.62
N ILE A 401 34.58 -6.68 -46.80
CA ILE A 401 33.20 -6.53 -47.25
C ILE A 401 32.26 -7.36 -46.37
N THR A 402 32.63 -8.61 -46.16
CA THR A 402 31.86 -9.51 -45.25
C THR A 402 31.83 -8.95 -43.82
N ARG A 403 32.94 -8.36 -43.34
CA ARG A 403 32.95 -7.72 -42.00
C ARG A 403 31.98 -6.54 -41.92
N SER A 404 31.95 -5.72 -42.95
CA SER A 404 31.04 -4.59 -43.02
C SER A 404 29.56 -5.04 -42.95
N ASP A 405 29.20 -6.09 -43.68
CA ASP A 405 27.87 -6.69 -43.66
C ASP A 405 27.54 -7.32 -42.24
N LEU A 406 28.49 -8.03 -41.67
CA LEU A 406 28.33 -8.59 -40.32
C LEU A 406 28.13 -7.50 -39.25
N LEU A 407 28.88 -6.41 -39.29
CA LEU A 407 28.76 -5.29 -38.38
C LEU A 407 27.42 -4.58 -38.54
N GLU A 408 26.93 -4.44 -39.77
CA GLU A 408 25.62 -3.86 -40.03
C GLU A 408 24.48 -4.74 -39.52
N ARG A 409 24.56 -6.05 -39.71
CA ARG A 409 23.59 -7.02 -39.17
C ARG A 409 23.62 -7.03 -37.66
N LEU A 410 24.82 -7.10 -37.07
CA LEU A 410 24.98 -7.10 -35.62
C LEU A 410 24.45 -5.81 -35.00
N ASN A 411 24.68 -4.65 -35.61
CA ASN A 411 24.13 -3.40 -35.11
C ASN A 411 22.59 -3.35 -35.16
N ARG A 412 21.98 -3.89 -36.20
CA ARG A 412 20.52 -4.01 -36.32
C ARG A 412 19.98 -4.94 -35.21
N GLU A 413 20.63 -6.07 -34.99
CA GLU A 413 20.23 -7.05 -33.98
C GLU A 413 20.39 -6.50 -32.53
N LEU A 414 21.49 -5.77 -32.28
CA LEU A 414 21.71 -5.08 -30.99
C LEU A 414 20.69 -3.97 -30.77
N SER A 415 20.29 -3.25 -31.84
CA SER A 415 19.23 -2.24 -31.72
C SER A 415 17.88 -2.87 -31.40
N ALA A 416 17.55 -4.00 -32.03
CA ALA A 416 16.34 -4.76 -31.72
C ALA A 416 16.38 -5.31 -30.30
N LEU A 417 17.53 -5.86 -29.87
CA LEU A 417 17.73 -6.36 -28.52
C LEU A 417 17.59 -5.27 -27.46
N LEU A 418 18.15 -4.08 -27.72
CA LEU A 418 18.03 -2.93 -26.83
C LEU A 418 16.57 -2.48 -26.69
N ASN A 419 15.87 -2.35 -27.81
CA ASN A 419 14.47 -1.94 -27.82
C ASN A 419 13.58 -2.95 -27.07
N GLU A 420 13.82 -4.24 -27.29
CA GLU A 420 13.07 -5.31 -26.61
C GLU A 420 13.35 -5.33 -25.11
N SER A 421 14.63 -5.12 -24.72
CA SER A 421 15.01 -5.01 -23.28
C SER A 421 14.33 -3.82 -22.60
N ILE A 422 14.30 -2.66 -23.26
CA ILE A 422 13.63 -1.45 -22.73
C ILE A 422 12.12 -1.68 -22.61
N THR A 423 11.52 -2.30 -23.64
CA THR A 423 10.09 -2.61 -23.65
C THR A 423 9.73 -3.59 -22.54
N LEU A 424 10.55 -4.63 -22.35
CA LEU A 424 10.38 -5.59 -21.24
C LEU A 424 10.47 -4.89 -19.88
N GLN A 425 11.46 -4.02 -19.69
CA GLN A 425 11.62 -3.26 -18.46
C GLN A 425 10.39 -2.37 -18.17
N LEU A 426 9.87 -1.71 -19.19
CA LEU A 426 8.67 -0.88 -19.08
C LEU A 426 7.44 -1.74 -18.71
N ASN A 427 7.22 -2.84 -19.42
CA ASN A 427 6.10 -3.74 -19.17
C ASN A 427 6.18 -4.38 -17.78
N GLN A 428 7.38 -4.76 -17.32
CA GLN A 428 7.58 -5.26 -15.96
C GLN A 428 7.26 -4.20 -14.90
N LYS A 429 7.67 -2.95 -15.13
CA LYS A 429 7.36 -1.84 -14.23
C LYS A 429 5.85 -1.54 -14.17
N GLN A 430 5.19 -1.54 -15.32
CA GLN A 430 3.73 -1.37 -15.40
C GLN A 430 3.01 -2.54 -14.73
N LEU A 431 3.43 -3.77 -15.02
CA LEU A 431 2.86 -4.98 -14.41
C LEU A 431 2.93 -4.94 -12.88
N LEU A 432 4.08 -4.52 -12.32
CA LEU A 432 4.23 -4.34 -10.88
C LEU A 432 3.30 -3.25 -10.34
N GLY A 433 3.24 -2.10 -11.03
CA GLY A 433 2.38 -0.99 -10.63
C GLY A 433 0.90 -1.39 -10.61
N THR A 434 0.41 -2.00 -11.69
CA THR A 434 -0.98 -2.48 -11.81
C THR A 434 -1.28 -3.57 -10.77
N ALA A 435 -0.36 -4.52 -10.57
CA ALA A 435 -0.55 -5.58 -9.57
C ALA A 435 -0.58 -5.04 -8.13
N GLN A 436 0.26 -4.06 -7.82
CA GLN A 436 0.25 -3.39 -6.52
C GLN A 436 -1.02 -2.55 -6.34
N GLY A 437 -1.41 -1.79 -7.37
CA GLY A 437 -2.67 -1.03 -7.38
C GLY A 437 -3.87 -1.93 -7.12
N LEU A 438 -4.03 -2.97 -7.94
CA LEU A 438 -5.12 -3.95 -7.81
C LEU A 438 -5.13 -4.63 -6.43
N ARG A 439 -3.95 -5.01 -5.92
CA ARG A 439 -3.83 -5.60 -4.58
C ARG A 439 -4.29 -4.61 -3.50
N THR A 440 -3.90 -3.34 -3.61
CA THR A 440 -4.29 -2.30 -2.65
C THR A 440 -5.79 -2.07 -2.70
N THR A 441 -6.39 -1.95 -3.89
CA THR A 441 -7.85 -1.81 -4.07
C THR A 441 -8.61 -3.01 -3.51
N LEU A 442 -8.12 -4.22 -3.77
CA LEU A 442 -8.72 -5.45 -3.21
C LEU A 442 -8.63 -5.46 -1.67
N ASP A 443 -7.47 -5.15 -1.09
CA ASP A 443 -7.28 -5.13 0.36
C ASP A 443 -8.15 -4.04 1.02
N GLU A 444 -8.29 -2.88 0.39
CA GLU A 444 -9.12 -1.78 0.83
C GLU A 444 -10.61 -2.15 0.83
N GLN A 445 -11.10 -2.66 -0.29
CA GLN A 445 -12.51 -3.04 -0.42
C GLN A 445 -12.87 -4.21 0.51
N MET A 446 -12.01 -5.21 0.59
CA MET A 446 -12.20 -6.37 1.47
C MET A 446 -12.21 -5.99 2.95
N PHE A 447 -11.52 -4.92 3.33
CA PHE A 447 -11.50 -4.44 4.72
C PHE A 447 -12.84 -3.85 5.16
N TRP A 448 -13.54 -3.15 4.25
CA TRP A 448 -14.77 -2.43 4.58
C TRP A 448 -16.06 -3.22 4.29
N ILE A 449 -15.96 -4.36 3.63
CA ILE A 449 -17.09 -5.22 3.29
C ILE A 449 -17.19 -6.37 4.29
N PRO A 450 -18.40 -6.66 4.83
CA PRO A 450 -18.55 -7.82 5.71
C PRO A 450 -18.18 -9.11 4.98
N SER A 451 -17.28 -9.88 5.59
CA SER A 451 -16.80 -11.16 5.04
C SER A 451 -17.76 -12.32 5.30
N ASN A 452 -18.57 -12.21 6.36
CA ASN A 452 -19.48 -13.23 6.82
C ASN A 452 -20.86 -12.64 7.10
N LYS A 453 -21.87 -13.50 7.21
CA LYS A 453 -23.16 -13.09 7.78
C LYS A 453 -22.96 -12.71 9.25
N PRO A 454 -23.73 -11.73 9.76
CA PRO A 454 -23.77 -11.47 11.19
C PRO A 454 -24.05 -12.74 11.99
N LEU A 455 -23.48 -12.85 13.19
CA LEU A 455 -23.69 -14.02 14.05
C LEU A 455 -25.07 -13.91 14.68
N ASP A 456 -26.06 -14.55 14.06
CA ASP A 456 -27.43 -14.66 14.51
C ASP A 456 -27.74 -16.03 15.16
N TRP A 457 -28.98 -16.22 15.59
CA TRP A 457 -29.43 -17.49 16.17
C TRP A 457 -29.42 -18.65 15.17
N ASP A 458 -29.60 -18.36 13.89
CA ASP A 458 -29.55 -19.39 12.85
C ASP A 458 -28.11 -19.86 12.64
N TRP A 459 -27.14 -18.93 12.67
CA TRP A 459 -25.70 -19.26 12.64
C TRP A 459 -25.35 -20.22 13.80
N LEU A 460 -25.82 -19.91 15.02
CA LEU A 460 -25.54 -20.75 16.20
C LEU A 460 -26.10 -22.17 16.10
N ARG A 461 -27.21 -22.35 15.42
CA ARG A 461 -27.81 -23.68 15.18
C ARG A 461 -26.98 -24.54 14.23
N TYR A 462 -26.33 -23.93 13.24
CA TYR A 462 -25.50 -24.62 12.25
C TYR A 462 -24.06 -24.87 12.71
N VAL A 463 -23.62 -24.24 13.81
CA VAL A 463 -22.26 -24.39 14.36
C VAL A 463 -21.86 -25.84 14.58
N PRO A 464 -22.65 -26.73 15.25
CA PRO A 464 -22.20 -28.09 15.53
C PRO A 464 -21.94 -28.92 14.28
N GLU A 465 -22.79 -28.81 13.28
CA GLU A 465 -22.67 -29.53 12.02
C GLU A 465 -21.45 -29.06 11.21
N ARG A 466 -21.30 -27.76 11.04
CA ARG A 466 -20.15 -27.17 10.33
C ARG A 466 -18.83 -27.39 11.05
N PHE A 467 -18.84 -27.33 12.39
CA PHE A 467 -17.65 -27.62 13.19
C PHE A 467 -17.20 -29.07 12.99
N ALA A 468 -18.11 -30.03 13.02
CA ALA A 468 -17.80 -31.46 12.79
C ALA A 468 -17.23 -31.67 11.38
N ALA A 469 -17.83 -31.04 10.36
CA ALA A 469 -17.33 -31.09 8.99
C ALA A 469 -15.94 -30.47 8.85
N GLN A 470 -15.73 -29.27 9.43
CA GLN A 470 -14.44 -28.57 9.38
C GLN A 470 -13.32 -29.35 10.06
N VAL A 471 -13.60 -30.00 11.20
CA VAL A 471 -12.60 -30.81 11.92
C VAL A 471 -12.27 -32.09 11.14
N ALA A 472 -13.25 -32.67 10.44
CA ALA A 472 -13.04 -33.86 9.60
C ALA A 472 -12.18 -33.54 8.36
N ASP A 473 -12.32 -32.33 7.81
CA ASP A 473 -11.58 -31.88 6.62
C ASP A 473 -10.16 -31.38 6.92
N LEU A 474 -9.75 -31.32 8.20
CA LEU A 474 -8.39 -30.89 8.56
C LEU A 474 -7.33 -31.89 8.06
N PRO A 475 -6.31 -31.43 7.31
CA PRO A 475 -5.35 -32.30 6.65
C PRO A 475 -4.24 -32.82 7.56
N TRP A 476 -4.60 -33.36 8.75
CA TRP A 476 -3.62 -33.83 9.72
C TRP A 476 -2.67 -34.89 9.18
N GLY A 477 -3.21 -35.88 8.44
CA GLY A 477 -2.45 -36.99 7.89
C GLY A 477 -1.51 -36.54 6.77
N SER A 478 -1.98 -35.66 5.86
CA SER A 478 -1.19 -35.15 4.75
C SER A 478 -0.12 -34.19 5.24
N GLY A 479 -0.43 -33.33 6.22
CA GLY A 479 0.52 -32.39 6.81
C GLY A 479 1.70 -33.07 7.49
N ILE A 480 1.45 -34.14 8.27
CA ILE A 480 2.52 -34.91 8.92
C ILE A 480 3.37 -35.66 7.89
N LYS A 481 2.72 -36.23 6.85
CA LYS A 481 3.42 -36.93 5.78
C LYS A 481 4.32 -35.98 4.98
N GLU A 482 3.80 -34.83 4.59
CA GLU A 482 4.55 -33.79 3.85
C GLU A 482 5.71 -33.20 4.68
N LEU A 483 5.50 -33.03 5.99
CA LEU A 483 6.58 -32.66 6.90
C LEU A 483 7.71 -33.72 6.94
N ALA A 484 7.33 -34.99 7.02
CA ALA A 484 8.29 -36.11 7.03
C ALA A 484 9.02 -36.24 5.71
N ASP A 485 8.30 -36.12 4.58
CA ASP A 485 8.85 -36.18 3.23
C ASP A 485 9.78 -34.96 2.96
N GLY A 486 9.37 -33.75 3.34
CA GLY A 486 10.19 -32.55 3.20
C GLY A 486 11.51 -32.63 3.98
N LEU A 487 11.46 -33.15 5.20
CA LEU A 487 12.65 -33.37 6.03
C LEU A 487 13.58 -34.46 5.48
N SER A 488 13.01 -35.54 4.94
CA SER A 488 13.79 -36.70 4.45
C SER A 488 14.41 -36.47 3.08
N GLN A 489 13.76 -35.72 2.18
CA GLN A 489 14.25 -35.48 0.83
C GLN A 489 15.40 -34.49 0.74
N ARG A 490 15.57 -33.60 1.72
CA ARG A 490 16.58 -32.52 1.72
C ARG A 490 17.40 -32.46 3.02
N PRO A 491 18.06 -33.55 3.42
CA PRO A 491 18.75 -33.61 4.71
C PRO A 491 19.89 -32.57 4.84
N LEU A 492 20.59 -32.26 3.75
CA LEU A 492 21.67 -31.26 3.74
C LEU A 492 21.22 -29.85 4.11
N LEU A 493 19.94 -29.51 3.87
CA LEU A 493 19.36 -28.21 4.19
C LEU A 493 18.92 -28.14 5.65
N PHE A 494 18.35 -29.22 6.19
CA PHE A 494 17.75 -29.28 7.52
C PHE A 494 18.75 -29.70 8.61
N LEU A 495 19.76 -30.49 8.25
CA LEU A 495 20.76 -31.02 9.19
C LEU A 495 21.52 -29.88 9.93
N PRO A 496 22.01 -28.80 9.29
CA PRO A 496 22.69 -27.72 9.98
C PRO A 496 21.81 -27.05 11.04
N LEU A 497 20.52 -26.84 10.73
CA LEU A 497 19.58 -26.21 11.65
C LEU A 497 19.26 -27.14 12.83
N LEU A 498 19.09 -28.44 12.58
CA LEU A 498 18.93 -29.46 13.63
C LEU A 498 20.15 -29.54 14.54
N LEU A 499 21.36 -29.44 13.96
CA LEU A 499 22.63 -29.39 14.75
C LEU A 499 22.68 -28.13 15.64
N VAL A 500 22.24 -26.97 15.14
CA VAL A 500 22.15 -25.74 15.93
C VAL A 500 21.16 -25.92 17.08
N ILE A 501 19.96 -26.47 16.83
CA ILE A 501 18.96 -26.77 17.86
C ILE A 501 19.56 -27.73 18.91
N GLY A 502 20.20 -28.83 18.46
CA GLY A 502 20.86 -29.80 19.31
C GLY A 502 21.97 -29.17 20.15
N ALA A 503 22.82 -28.33 19.54
CA ALA A 503 23.87 -27.62 20.22
C ALA A 503 23.36 -26.65 21.29
N LEU A 504 22.25 -25.93 21.01
CA LEU A 504 21.61 -25.01 21.96
C LEU A 504 21.01 -25.80 23.14
N LEU A 505 20.38 -26.94 22.88
CA LEU A 505 19.83 -27.81 23.91
C LEU A 505 20.95 -28.43 24.75
N TRP A 506 22.00 -28.90 24.14
CA TRP A 506 23.18 -29.47 24.84
C TRP A 506 23.88 -28.43 25.70
N ARG A 507 24.10 -27.22 25.14
CA ARG A 507 24.73 -26.12 25.87
C ARG A 507 23.79 -25.39 26.86
N ARG A 508 22.57 -25.83 27.02
CA ARG A 508 21.56 -25.18 27.86
C ARG A 508 22.05 -25.01 29.32
N LYS A 509 22.68 -26.04 29.92
CA LYS A 509 23.23 -25.95 31.26
C LYS A 509 24.36 -24.91 31.36
N TYR A 510 25.23 -24.84 30.35
CA TYR A 510 26.29 -23.84 30.29
C TYR A 510 25.74 -22.42 30.18
N LEU A 511 24.71 -22.21 29.35
CA LEU A 511 24.05 -20.91 29.24
C LEU A 511 23.42 -20.45 30.56
N TYR A 512 22.82 -21.36 31.35
CA TYR A 512 22.33 -21.05 32.68
C TYR A 512 23.47 -20.70 33.66
N GLN A 513 24.55 -21.42 33.66
CA GLN A 513 25.71 -21.12 34.48
C GLN A 513 26.34 -19.77 34.10
N ARG A 514 26.44 -19.50 32.82
CA ARG A 514 26.94 -18.20 32.32
C ARG A 514 26.05 -17.07 32.74
N LEU A 515 24.74 -17.24 32.64
CA LEU A 515 23.73 -16.25 33.05
C LEU A 515 23.87 -15.98 34.57
N SER A 516 23.99 -17.02 35.38
CA SER A 516 24.18 -16.90 36.85
C SER A 516 25.48 -16.12 37.18
N LYS A 517 26.59 -16.37 36.49
CA LYS A 517 27.82 -15.58 36.66
C LYS A 517 27.61 -14.12 36.31
N VAL A 518 26.97 -13.83 35.18
CA VAL A 518 26.64 -12.45 34.78
C VAL A 518 25.76 -11.76 35.83
N HIS A 519 24.79 -12.47 36.43
CA HIS A 519 23.96 -11.94 37.52
C HIS A 519 24.76 -11.65 38.79
N GLN A 520 25.75 -12.49 39.16
CA GLN A 520 26.59 -12.30 40.36
C GLN A 520 27.53 -11.08 40.22
N ASP A 521 27.97 -10.75 39.00
CA ASP A 521 28.87 -9.61 38.77
C ASP A 521 28.19 -8.25 38.86
N ILE A 522 26.84 -8.25 38.90
CA ILE A 522 26.03 -7.02 38.90
C ILE A 522 26.05 -6.36 40.30
N GLY A 523 26.22 -5.05 40.29
CA GLY A 523 26.30 -4.23 41.51
C GLY A 523 27.67 -4.14 42.12
N HIS A 524 28.66 -4.92 41.64
CA HIS A 524 30.04 -4.82 42.12
C HIS A 524 30.79 -3.72 41.38
N PHE A 525 31.34 -2.73 42.07
CA PHE A 525 32.00 -1.55 41.48
C PHE A 525 33.11 -1.87 40.47
N ARG A 526 33.85 -2.98 40.64
CA ARG A 526 34.95 -3.39 39.76
C ARG A 526 34.54 -4.34 38.63
N ARG A 527 33.49 -5.15 38.83
CA ARG A 527 33.14 -6.22 37.89
C ARG A 527 31.92 -5.87 37.03
N ASP A 528 31.05 -4.95 37.49
CA ASP A 528 29.83 -4.59 36.73
C ASP A 528 30.19 -3.86 35.40
N SER A 529 29.59 -4.33 34.30
CA SER A 529 29.83 -3.81 32.96
C SER A 529 28.53 -3.48 32.27
N GLN A 530 28.56 -2.45 31.39
CA GLN A 530 27.44 -2.10 30.51
C GLN A 530 27.02 -3.28 29.63
N TRP A 531 27.96 -4.15 29.24
CA TRP A 531 27.72 -5.31 28.39
C TRP A 531 27.04 -6.50 29.10
N HIS A 532 26.95 -6.51 30.41
CA HIS A 532 26.36 -7.63 31.16
C HIS A 532 24.83 -7.71 30.89
N THR A 533 24.15 -6.58 30.70
CA THR A 533 22.70 -6.58 30.38
C THR A 533 22.41 -7.08 28.97
N PRO A 534 23.05 -6.56 27.91
CA PRO A 534 22.90 -7.15 26.58
C PRO A 534 23.23 -8.64 26.54
N GLN A 535 24.29 -9.07 27.21
CA GLN A 535 24.66 -10.50 27.29
C GLN A 535 23.58 -11.33 27.99
N ALA A 536 23.03 -10.85 29.10
CA ALA A 536 21.97 -11.56 29.82
C ALA A 536 20.67 -11.64 28.98
N ILE A 537 20.31 -10.58 28.25
CA ILE A 537 19.19 -10.59 27.32
C ILE A 537 19.45 -11.59 26.19
N LEU A 538 20.62 -11.55 25.56
CA LEU A 538 21.00 -12.47 24.48
C LEU A 538 20.95 -13.94 24.95
N ILE A 539 21.46 -14.24 26.15
CA ILE A 539 21.40 -15.60 26.71
C ILE A 539 19.94 -16.04 26.89
N ASN A 540 19.05 -15.15 27.33
CA ASN A 540 17.63 -15.47 27.45
C ASN A 540 16.95 -15.70 26.09
N ILE A 541 17.32 -14.95 25.04
CA ILE A 541 16.90 -15.19 23.66
C ILE A 541 17.41 -16.57 23.20
N LEU A 542 18.69 -16.87 23.36
CA LEU A 542 19.26 -18.16 22.98
C LEU A 542 18.59 -19.35 23.70
N LEU A 543 18.15 -19.17 24.93
CA LEU A 543 17.40 -20.19 25.68
C LEU A 543 15.96 -20.35 25.21
N ALA A 544 15.38 -19.32 24.55
CA ALA A 544 14.05 -19.37 23.92
C ALA A 544 14.09 -19.93 22.49
N MET A 545 15.23 -19.82 21.80
CA MET A 545 15.39 -20.19 20.40
C MET A 545 15.10 -21.65 20.04
N PRO A 546 15.44 -22.69 20.83
CA PRO A 546 15.27 -24.07 20.38
C PRO A 546 13.87 -24.42 19.92
N VAL A 547 12.83 -23.98 20.63
CA VAL A 547 11.44 -24.23 20.26
C VAL A 547 11.04 -23.38 19.04
N SER A 548 11.44 -22.11 19.02
CA SER A 548 11.19 -21.23 17.90
C SER A 548 11.84 -21.72 16.60
N LEU A 549 13.11 -22.17 16.67
CA LEU A 549 13.80 -22.76 15.53
C LEU A 549 13.17 -24.08 15.08
N GLY A 550 12.70 -24.90 16.02
CA GLY A 550 11.96 -26.12 15.71
C GLY A 550 10.67 -25.84 14.94
N LEU A 551 9.87 -24.87 15.40
CA LEU A 551 8.67 -24.43 14.70
C LEU A 551 8.99 -23.81 13.33
N ALA A 552 10.05 -23.01 13.24
CA ALA A 552 10.51 -22.42 11.98
C ALA A 552 11.00 -23.49 10.98
N LEU A 553 11.66 -24.54 11.46
CA LEU A 553 12.08 -25.68 10.65
C LEU A 553 10.88 -26.43 10.11
N CYS A 554 9.86 -26.72 10.94
CA CYS A 554 8.63 -27.34 10.52
C CYS A 554 7.87 -26.46 9.50
N SER A 555 7.85 -25.15 9.76
CA SER A 555 7.28 -24.18 8.82
C SER A 555 7.94 -24.25 7.45
N TYR A 556 9.24 -24.20 7.41
CA TYR A 556 10.01 -24.21 6.17
C TYR A 556 9.85 -25.54 5.40
N ALA A 557 9.84 -26.67 6.12
CA ALA A 557 9.62 -27.98 5.54
C ALA A 557 8.24 -28.11 4.88
N LEU A 558 7.20 -27.48 5.44
CA LEU A 558 5.85 -27.47 4.88
C LEU A 558 5.67 -26.46 3.75
N GLN A 559 6.49 -25.43 3.65
CA GLN A 559 6.36 -24.40 2.60
C GLN A 559 7.12 -24.71 1.32
N ILE A 560 8.16 -25.53 1.38
CA ILE A 560 9.14 -25.68 0.29
C ILE A 560 8.54 -26.37 -0.95
N ASP A 561 7.68 -27.36 -0.76
CA ASP A 561 7.05 -28.15 -1.83
C ASP A 561 5.51 -28.16 -1.74
N ALA A 562 4.95 -27.56 -0.70
CA ALA A 562 3.53 -27.61 -0.41
C ALA A 562 2.72 -26.64 -1.26
N ARG A 563 1.56 -27.09 -1.70
CA ARG A 563 0.54 -26.28 -2.37
C ARG A 563 -0.75 -26.32 -1.54
N GLY A 564 -1.41 -25.16 -1.42
CA GLY A 564 -2.70 -25.08 -0.74
C GLY A 564 -2.63 -25.10 0.79
N GLN A 565 -3.44 -25.95 1.44
CA GLN A 565 -3.64 -25.92 2.91
C GLN A 565 -2.37 -26.18 3.74
N ASN A 566 -1.48 -27.03 3.28
CA ASN A 566 -0.27 -27.36 4.03
C ASN A 566 0.77 -26.22 4.01
N ALA A 567 0.86 -25.45 2.93
CA ALA A 567 1.66 -24.24 2.88
C ALA A 567 1.15 -23.19 3.89
N ASN A 568 -0.17 -23.10 4.07
CA ASN A 568 -0.80 -22.18 5.03
C ASN A 568 -0.50 -22.59 6.48
N LEU A 569 -0.48 -23.90 6.75
CA LEU A 569 -0.06 -24.44 8.04
C LEU A 569 1.42 -24.09 8.33
N GLY A 570 2.26 -24.16 7.30
CA GLY A 570 3.64 -23.71 7.37
C GLY A 570 3.77 -22.23 7.74
N ALA A 571 2.98 -21.35 7.10
CA ALA A 571 2.95 -19.92 7.43
C ALA A 571 2.50 -19.68 8.88
N ALA A 572 1.49 -20.41 9.37
CA ALA A 572 1.05 -20.33 10.75
C ALA A 572 2.15 -20.75 11.75
N LEU A 573 2.88 -21.81 11.46
CA LEU A 573 4.02 -22.25 12.29
C LEU A 573 5.14 -21.20 12.35
N TRP A 574 5.38 -20.46 11.25
CA TRP A 574 6.34 -19.37 11.25
C TRP A 574 5.94 -18.24 12.19
N GLN A 575 4.69 -17.81 12.12
CA GLN A 575 4.19 -16.76 13.00
C GLN A 575 4.14 -17.23 14.48
N LEU A 576 3.80 -18.50 14.73
CA LEU A 576 3.88 -19.11 16.06
C LEU A 576 5.31 -19.15 16.60
N ALA A 577 6.30 -19.42 15.74
CA ALA A 577 7.71 -19.39 16.11
C ALA A 577 8.15 -17.99 16.59
N GLN A 578 7.71 -16.95 15.90
CA GLN A 578 7.97 -15.56 16.29
C GLN A 578 7.27 -15.19 17.60
N ALA A 579 6.00 -15.51 17.75
CA ALA A 579 5.24 -15.27 18.96
C ALA A 579 5.86 -15.97 20.17
N TRP A 580 6.24 -17.23 20.00
CA TRP A 580 6.94 -17.99 21.06
C TRP A 580 8.25 -17.31 21.46
N LEU A 581 9.07 -16.91 20.49
CA LEU A 581 10.36 -16.27 20.76
C LEU A 581 10.17 -15.00 21.60
N VAL A 582 9.23 -14.13 21.21
CA VAL A 582 8.97 -12.85 21.88
C VAL A 582 8.44 -13.09 23.31
N PHE A 583 7.32 -13.82 23.44
CA PHE A 583 6.67 -13.99 24.74
C PHE A 583 7.47 -14.84 25.71
N TYR A 584 8.13 -15.91 25.24
CA TYR A 584 8.94 -16.74 26.10
C TYR A 584 10.23 -16.02 26.54
N THR A 585 10.84 -15.20 25.68
CA THR A 585 11.96 -14.33 26.08
C THR A 585 11.53 -13.31 27.14
N ALA A 586 10.40 -12.64 26.95
CA ALA A 586 9.84 -11.72 27.95
C ALA A 586 9.55 -12.43 29.28
N TYR A 587 8.94 -13.60 29.23
CA TYR A 587 8.67 -14.44 30.42
C TYR A 587 9.96 -14.84 31.16
N ARG A 588 11.05 -15.10 30.43
CA ARG A 588 12.35 -15.42 31.02
C ARG A 588 13.05 -14.20 31.59
N ILE A 589 12.97 -13.04 30.94
CA ILE A 589 13.49 -11.77 31.49
C ILE A 589 12.84 -11.45 32.84
N LEU A 590 11.54 -11.77 32.99
CA LEU A 590 10.74 -11.60 34.19
C LEU A 590 10.84 -12.81 35.18
N ALA A 591 11.83 -13.70 35.00
CA ALA A 591 12.02 -14.80 35.96
C ALA A 591 12.44 -14.27 37.34
N PRO A 592 12.07 -14.95 38.43
CA PRO A 592 12.57 -14.61 39.78
C PRO A 592 14.10 -14.67 39.82
N GLY A 593 14.73 -13.63 40.35
CA GLY A 593 16.21 -13.49 40.28
C GLY A 593 16.72 -13.34 38.83
N GLY A 594 15.90 -12.91 37.90
CA GLY A 594 16.25 -12.71 36.49
C GLY A 594 16.67 -11.27 36.15
N VAL A 595 16.69 -10.97 34.85
CA VAL A 595 17.15 -9.67 34.33
C VAL A 595 16.33 -8.51 34.87
N ALA A 596 15.00 -8.65 34.95
CA ALA A 596 14.13 -7.58 35.43
C ALA A 596 14.40 -7.18 36.89
N GLU A 597 14.66 -8.17 37.79
CA GLU A 597 14.96 -7.88 39.18
C GLU A 597 16.39 -7.41 39.40
N ILE A 598 17.37 -8.13 38.82
CA ILE A 598 18.79 -7.91 39.11
C ILE A 598 19.33 -6.74 38.28
N HIS A 599 19.06 -6.69 36.98
CA HIS A 599 19.62 -5.68 36.08
C HIS A 599 18.81 -4.41 36.06
N PHE A 600 17.46 -4.52 35.93
CA PHE A 600 16.59 -3.34 35.84
C PHE A 600 16.14 -2.84 37.21
N ARG A 601 16.37 -3.63 38.29
CA ARG A 601 15.98 -3.31 39.67
C ARG A 601 14.48 -3.02 39.79
N TRP A 602 13.67 -3.74 39.04
CA TRP A 602 12.22 -3.67 39.24
C TRP A 602 11.80 -4.35 40.52
N HIS A 603 10.76 -3.85 41.16
CA HIS A 603 10.23 -4.37 42.40
C HIS A 603 9.69 -5.80 42.24
N LYS A 604 10.06 -6.70 43.12
CA LYS A 604 9.65 -8.13 43.07
C LYS A 604 8.14 -8.33 42.83
N PRO A 605 7.22 -7.66 43.58
CA PRO A 605 5.78 -7.83 43.34
C PRO A 605 5.33 -7.44 41.93
N GLN A 606 5.96 -6.42 41.34
CA GLN A 606 5.66 -6.01 39.96
C GLN A 606 6.15 -7.03 38.94
N VAL A 607 7.36 -7.59 39.17
CA VAL A 607 7.93 -8.61 38.28
C VAL A 607 7.08 -9.89 38.31
N GLU A 608 6.68 -10.36 39.48
CA GLU A 608 5.82 -11.54 39.62
C GLU A 608 4.46 -11.33 38.96
N PHE A 609 3.85 -10.17 39.15
CA PHE A 609 2.59 -9.78 38.51
C PHE A 609 2.71 -9.77 36.99
N LEU A 610 3.72 -9.07 36.44
CA LEU A 610 3.97 -8.98 35.01
C LEU A 610 4.31 -10.33 34.37
N ARG A 611 5.08 -11.18 35.09
CA ARG A 611 5.40 -12.53 34.66
C ARG A 611 4.16 -13.40 34.51
N GLY A 612 3.28 -13.36 35.48
CA GLY A 612 2.00 -14.09 35.45
C GLY A 612 1.12 -13.60 34.28
N TRP A 613 1.14 -12.30 34.07
CA TRP A 613 0.37 -11.66 33.00
C TRP A 613 0.92 -11.95 31.61
N VAL A 614 2.26 -11.84 31.40
CA VAL A 614 2.92 -12.19 30.12
C VAL A 614 2.67 -13.65 29.74
N ARG A 615 2.69 -14.57 30.74
CA ARG A 615 2.38 -15.97 30.45
C ARG A 615 0.95 -16.16 29.94
N ARG A 616 -0.05 -15.56 30.62
CA ARG A 616 -1.46 -15.71 30.27
C ARG A 616 -1.75 -15.02 28.92
N LEU A 617 -1.25 -13.80 28.74
CA LEU A 617 -1.40 -13.08 27.48
C LEU A 617 -0.70 -13.80 26.34
N GLY A 618 0.52 -14.31 26.58
CA GLY A 618 1.27 -15.07 25.59
C GLY A 618 0.55 -16.32 25.10
N THR A 619 -0.13 -17.06 25.99
CA THR A 619 -0.94 -18.23 25.58
C THR A 619 -2.14 -17.82 24.71
N VAL A 620 -2.83 -16.72 25.05
CA VAL A 620 -3.95 -16.19 24.25
C VAL A 620 -3.45 -15.70 22.88
N VAL A 621 -2.33 -14.98 22.85
CA VAL A 621 -1.75 -14.47 21.59
C VAL A 621 -1.25 -15.63 20.72
N LEU A 622 -0.65 -16.68 21.29
CA LEU A 622 -0.24 -17.86 20.52
C LEU A 622 -1.43 -18.54 19.83
N ALA A 623 -2.55 -18.71 20.56
CA ALA A 623 -3.77 -19.27 19.97
C ALA A 623 -4.32 -18.38 18.85
N LEU A 624 -4.36 -17.07 19.10
CA LEU A 624 -4.85 -16.07 18.15
C LEU A 624 -3.99 -15.99 16.89
N VAL A 625 -2.65 -15.96 17.02
CA VAL A 625 -1.69 -15.97 15.91
C VAL A 625 -1.87 -17.19 15.02
N GLY A 626 -2.08 -18.37 15.62
CA GLY A 626 -2.32 -19.60 14.84
C GLY A 626 -3.53 -19.50 13.93
N VAL A 627 -4.65 -18.97 14.44
CA VAL A 627 -5.89 -18.81 13.65
C VAL A 627 -5.74 -17.69 12.62
N VAL A 628 -5.20 -16.54 13.00
CA VAL A 628 -5.00 -15.39 12.10
C VAL A 628 -4.15 -15.80 10.90
N ALA A 629 -3.06 -16.53 11.15
CA ALA A 629 -2.14 -16.95 10.09
C ALA A 629 -2.77 -17.96 9.13
N VAL A 630 -3.56 -18.92 9.62
CA VAL A 630 -4.28 -19.87 8.75
C VAL A 630 -5.33 -19.13 7.93
N ALA A 631 -6.12 -18.29 8.56
CA ALA A 631 -7.21 -17.54 7.92
C ALA A 631 -6.70 -16.52 6.88
N GLU A 632 -5.55 -15.89 7.10
CA GLU A 632 -4.95 -14.95 6.15
C GLU A 632 -4.56 -15.63 4.83
N HIS A 633 -4.15 -16.89 4.89
CA HIS A 633 -3.72 -17.65 3.73
C HIS A 633 -4.84 -18.46 3.05
N GLN A 634 -6.02 -18.57 3.69
CA GLN A 634 -7.22 -19.23 3.14
C GLN A 634 -8.45 -18.31 3.13
N PRO A 635 -8.41 -17.19 2.42
CA PRO A 635 -9.50 -16.22 2.46
C PRO A 635 -10.84 -16.78 1.93
N SER A 636 -10.82 -17.75 1.04
CA SER A 636 -12.04 -18.39 0.52
C SER A 636 -12.83 -19.19 1.55
N ALA A 637 -12.18 -19.67 2.60
CA ALA A 637 -12.80 -20.44 3.68
C ALA A 637 -13.36 -19.56 4.82
N LEU A 638 -13.08 -18.25 4.82
CA LEU A 638 -13.46 -17.34 5.90
C LEU A 638 -14.98 -17.29 6.17
N ALA A 639 -15.78 -17.42 5.13
CA ALA A 639 -17.24 -17.38 5.25
C ALA A 639 -17.80 -18.56 6.06
N ASP A 640 -17.11 -19.70 6.04
CA ASP A 640 -17.54 -20.95 6.67
C ASP A 640 -16.63 -21.38 7.85
N ASP A 641 -15.69 -20.51 8.27
CA ASP A 641 -14.71 -20.79 9.34
C ASP A 641 -15.32 -20.65 10.72
N VAL A 642 -16.07 -21.63 11.15
CA VAL A 642 -16.70 -21.66 12.49
C VAL A 642 -15.67 -21.85 13.61
N LEU A 643 -14.66 -22.69 13.38
CA LEU A 643 -13.60 -22.96 14.36
C LEU A 643 -12.75 -21.73 14.61
N GLY A 644 -12.32 -21.04 13.54
CA GLY A 644 -11.54 -19.80 13.62
C GLY A 644 -12.32 -18.68 14.34
N ILE A 645 -13.59 -18.46 13.95
CA ILE A 645 -14.45 -17.47 14.60
C ILE A 645 -14.59 -17.76 16.09
N GLY A 646 -14.85 -19.02 16.49
CA GLY A 646 -14.99 -19.42 17.88
C GLY A 646 -13.72 -19.18 18.72
N VAL A 647 -12.56 -19.54 18.19
CA VAL A 647 -11.26 -19.31 18.85
C VAL A 647 -10.98 -17.80 18.95
N VAL A 648 -11.19 -17.04 17.89
CA VAL A 648 -10.93 -15.59 17.86
C VAL A 648 -11.82 -14.84 18.85
N LEU A 649 -13.12 -15.12 18.88
CA LEU A 649 -14.04 -14.51 19.85
C LEU A 649 -13.63 -14.84 21.30
N THR A 650 -13.27 -16.09 21.56
CA THR A 650 -12.81 -16.52 22.89
C THR A 650 -11.52 -15.79 23.27
N CYS A 651 -10.58 -15.69 22.33
CA CYS A 651 -9.31 -14.98 22.54
C CYS A 651 -9.52 -13.48 22.80
N TYR A 652 -10.43 -12.81 22.06
CA TYR A 652 -10.73 -11.40 22.30
C TYR A 652 -11.40 -11.17 23.66
N ALA A 653 -12.33 -12.02 24.04
CA ALA A 653 -12.94 -11.93 25.37
C ALA A 653 -11.90 -12.12 26.49
N LEU A 654 -11.03 -13.13 26.38
CA LEU A 654 -9.93 -13.36 27.32
C LEU A 654 -8.93 -12.20 27.33
N MET A 655 -8.59 -11.65 26.17
CA MET A 655 -7.66 -10.53 26.04
C MET A 655 -8.24 -9.26 26.68
N ALA A 656 -9.51 -8.95 26.40
CA ALA A 656 -10.21 -7.83 27.01
C ALA A 656 -10.25 -7.97 28.54
N TRP A 657 -10.56 -9.17 29.04
CA TRP A 657 -10.56 -9.45 30.47
C TRP A 657 -9.18 -9.35 31.12
N LEU A 658 -8.13 -9.87 30.47
CA LEU A 658 -6.75 -9.75 30.92
C LEU A 658 -6.30 -8.28 30.95
N LEU A 659 -6.55 -7.53 29.89
CA LEU A 659 -6.15 -6.11 29.78
C LEU A 659 -6.91 -5.24 30.79
N SER A 660 -8.20 -5.46 30.98
CA SER A 660 -8.98 -4.76 32.03
C SER A 660 -8.44 -5.05 33.42
N ARG A 661 -8.10 -6.31 33.74
CA ARG A 661 -7.47 -6.67 35.01
C ARG A 661 -6.07 -6.07 35.18
N LEU A 662 -5.27 -6.01 34.11
CA LEU A 662 -3.99 -5.34 34.17
C LEU A 662 -4.16 -3.86 34.56
N LEU A 663 -5.15 -3.19 33.95
CA LEU A 663 -5.43 -1.78 34.20
C LEU A 663 -5.91 -1.55 35.66
N LEU A 664 -6.83 -2.40 36.12
CA LEU A 664 -7.46 -2.23 37.45
C LEU A 664 -6.62 -2.74 38.63
N SER A 665 -5.79 -3.79 38.41
CA SER A 665 -5.06 -4.49 39.48
C SER A 665 -3.56 -4.21 39.50
N SER A 666 -3.05 -3.33 38.60
CA SER A 666 -1.63 -2.99 38.55
C SER A 666 -1.18 -2.25 39.80
N PRO A 667 -0.11 -2.69 40.50
CA PRO A 667 0.44 -2.01 41.68
C PRO A 667 0.82 -0.53 41.42
N ALA A 668 1.06 -0.16 40.16
CA ALA A 668 1.40 1.21 39.73
C ALA A 668 0.17 2.13 39.56
N HIS A 669 -1.05 1.69 39.86
CA HIS A 669 -2.29 2.43 39.55
C HIS A 669 -2.46 3.73 40.36
N ARG A 670 -1.82 3.88 41.54
CA ARG A 670 -2.04 5.04 42.42
C ARG A 670 -1.41 6.35 41.94
N ASP A 671 -0.36 6.31 41.09
CA ASP A 671 0.42 7.51 40.69
C ASP A 671 0.49 7.74 39.15
N THR A 672 -0.41 7.14 38.37
CA THR A 672 -0.33 7.24 36.91
C THR A 672 -1.01 8.48 36.36
N SER A 673 -0.33 9.16 35.42
CA SER A 673 -0.88 10.30 34.69
C SER A 673 -2.17 9.91 33.94
N LEU A 674 -3.08 10.87 33.77
CA LEU A 674 -4.35 10.70 33.04
C LEU A 674 -4.14 10.13 31.64
N PHE A 675 -3.03 10.48 30.99
CA PHE A 675 -2.63 9.94 29.70
C PHE A 675 -2.39 8.42 29.72
N ARG A 676 -1.69 7.88 30.74
CA ARG A 676 -1.48 6.43 30.86
C ARG A 676 -2.79 5.68 31.07
N LYS A 677 -3.72 6.29 31.83
CA LYS A 677 -5.06 5.70 32.02
C LYS A 677 -5.84 5.68 30.72
N ALA A 678 -5.83 6.77 29.95
CA ALA A 678 -6.49 6.86 28.65
C ALA A 678 -5.94 5.83 27.66
N VAL A 679 -4.61 5.70 27.57
CA VAL A 679 -3.96 4.68 26.73
C VAL A 679 -4.36 3.26 27.18
N GLY A 680 -4.38 2.99 28.47
CA GLY A 680 -4.81 1.69 28.99
C GLY A 680 -6.27 1.36 28.68
N VAL A 681 -7.17 2.34 28.77
CA VAL A 681 -8.58 2.19 28.39
C VAL A 681 -8.69 1.93 26.89
N ALA A 682 -7.97 2.67 26.05
CA ALA A 682 -7.96 2.46 24.59
C ALA A 682 -7.50 1.04 24.23
N PHE A 683 -6.41 0.57 24.86
CA PHE A 683 -5.92 -0.81 24.65
C PHE A 683 -6.92 -1.88 25.13
N THR A 684 -7.72 -1.62 26.14
CA THR A 684 -8.74 -2.55 26.63
C THR A 684 -9.98 -2.52 25.73
N ALA A 685 -10.35 -1.35 25.22
CA ALA A 685 -11.51 -1.19 24.33
C ALA A 685 -11.28 -1.86 22.97
N LEU A 686 -10.03 -1.96 22.49
CA LEU A 686 -9.71 -2.48 21.16
C LEU A 686 -10.15 -3.96 20.97
N PRO A 687 -9.80 -4.93 21.83
CA PRO A 687 -10.30 -6.30 21.72
C PRO A 687 -11.83 -6.40 21.78
N ILE A 688 -12.48 -5.52 22.54
CA ILE A 688 -13.95 -5.46 22.62
C ILE A 688 -14.51 -4.99 21.27
N ALA A 689 -13.94 -3.95 20.68
CA ALA A 689 -14.34 -3.47 19.36
C ALA A 689 -14.15 -4.55 18.29
N LEU A 690 -13.04 -5.29 18.32
CA LEU A 690 -12.79 -6.41 17.43
C LEU A 690 -13.77 -7.56 17.63
N PHE A 691 -14.12 -7.88 18.87
CA PHE A 691 -15.15 -8.86 19.19
C PHE A 691 -16.50 -8.47 18.57
N VAL A 692 -16.91 -7.21 18.75
CA VAL A 692 -18.15 -6.68 18.18
C VAL A 692 -18.11 -6.69 16.65
N ALA A 693 -16.98 -6.30 16.04
CA ALA A 693 -16.82 -6.34 14.59
C ALA A 693 -17.03 -7.76 14.03
N VAL A 694 -16.47 -8.79 14.67
CA VAL A 694 -16.68 -10.19 14.25
C VAL A 694 -18.16 -10.57 14.37
N CYS A 695 -18.87 -10.15 15.43
CA CYS A 695 -20.30 -10.41 15.60
C CYS A 695 -21.14 -9.81 14.47
N PHE A 696 -20.72 -8.65 13.93
CA PHE A 696 -21.38 -8.01 12.77
C PHE A 696 -20.89 -8.53 11.41
N GLY A 697 -20.06 -9.57 11.36
CA GLY A 697 -19.61 -10.19 10.12
C GLY A 697 -18.30 -9.64 9.55
N TYR A 698 -17.62 -8.70 10.21
CA TYR A 698 -16.33 -8.14 9.80
C TYR A 698 -15.14 -8.98 10.26
N TYR A 699 -15.20 -10.29 10.00
CA TYR A 699 -14.18 -11.24 10.48
C TYR A 699 -12.81 -10.97 9.86
N TYR A 700 -12.74 -10.72 8.52
CA TYR A 700 -11.49 -10.37 7.84
C TYR A 700 -10.84 -9.11 8.41
N THR A 701 -11.62 -8.05 8.58
CA THR A 701 -11.16 -6.78 9.16
C THR A 701 -10.59 -6.99 10.55
N ALA A 702 -11.28 -7.78 11.36
CA ALA A 702 -10.83 -8.10 12.71
C ALA A 702 -9.50 -8.89 12.69
N LEU A 703 -9.32 -9.84 11.78
CA LEU A 703 -8.06 -10.59 11.63
C LEU A 703 -6.91 -9.68 11.21
N LYS A 704 -7.12 -8.80 10.22
CA LYS A 704 -6.10 -7.84 9.76
C LYS A 704 -5.68 -6.86 10.84
N LEU A 705 -6.63 -6.31 11.59
CA LEU A 705 -6.32 -5.44 12.71
C LEU A 705 -5.62 -6.18 13.85
N THR A 706 -5.98 -7.45 14.07
CA THR A 706 -5.34 -8.29 15.08
C THR A 706 -3.87 -8.56 14.76
N ASP A 707 -3.54 -8.83 13.51
CA ASP A 707 -2.16 -8.99 13.08
C ASP A 707 -1.33 -7.73 13.42
N ARG A 708 -1.83 -6.53 13.11
CA ARG A 708 -1.17 -5.26 13.46
C ARG A 708 -1.09 -5.02 14.96
N LEU A 709 -2.12 -5.40 15.70
CA LEU A 709 -2.11 -5.33 17.16
C LEU A 709 -1.02 -6.24 17.76
N ILE A 710 -0.86 -7.44 17.24
CA ILE A 710 0.16 -8.40 17.69
C ILE A 710 1.57 -7.85 17.43
N TYR A 711 1.85 -7.33 16.24
CA TYR A 711 3.13 -6.69 15.95
C TYR A 711 3.38 -5.43 16.80
N THR A 712 2.33 -4.65 17.06
CA THR A 712 2.42 -3.51 17.99
C THR A 712 2.79 -3.96 19.40
N LEU A 713 2.23 -5.09 19.85
CA LEU A 713 2.57 -5.67 21.16
C LEU A 713 4.03 -6.19 21.20
N TYR A 714 4.51 -6.79 20.11
CA TYR A 714 5.92 -7.19 20.01
C TYR A 714 6.85 -5.97 20.06
N LEU A 715 6.51 -4.92 19.33
CA LEU A 715 7.25 -3.67 19.33
C LEU A 715 7.28 -3.03 20.72
N LEU A 716 6.16 -3.05 21.44
CA LEU A 716 6.06 -2.53 22.80
C LEU A 716 6.93 -3.31 23.77
N LEU A 717 6.89 -4.64 23.72
CA LEU A 717 7.72 -5.50 24.58
C LEU A 717 9.21 -5.29 24.29
N PHE A 718 9.57 -5.20 23.04
CA PHE A 718 10.93 -4.92 22.58
C PHE A 718 11.41 -3.54 23.07
N TRP A 719 10.58 -2.50 22.90
CA TRP A 719 10.88 -1.15 23.35
C TRP A 719 11.09 -1.06 24.85
N LEU A 720 10.24 -1.71 25.64
CA LEU A 720 10.38 -1.74 27.11
C LEU A 720 11.68 -2.37 27.56
N VAL A 721 12.10 -3.48 26.94
CA VAL A 721 13.36 -4.16 27.27
C VAL A 721 14.56 -3.31 26.87
N ILE A 722 14.52 -2.67 25.71
CA ILE A 722 15.59 -1.79 25.23
C ILE A 722 15.71 -0.55 26.12
N GLU A 723 14.59 0.13 26.43
CA GLU A 723 14.60 1.29 27.32
C GLU A 723 15.25 0.93 28.67
N ALA A 724 14.80 -0.17 29.28
CA ALA A 724 15.37 -0.63 30.55
C ALA A 724 16.87 -0.95 30.47
N ALA A 725 17.32 -1.55 29.35
CA ALA A 725 18.74 -1.85 29.11
C ALA A 725 19.58 -0.57 28.96
N PHE A 726 19.09 0.43 28.23
CA PHE A 726 19.77 1.72 28.06
C PHE A 726 19.84 2.52 29.36
N VAL A 727 18.70 2.63 30.09
CA VAL A 727 18.64 3.28 31.40
C VAL A 727 19.68 2.66 32.37
N ARG A 728 19.77 1.34 32.38
CA ARG A 728 20.79 0.67 33.19
C ARG A 728 22.21 0.92 32.67
N GLY A 729 22.46 0.86 31.37
CA GLY A 729 23.78 1.13 30.79
C GLY A 729 24.32 2.49 31.23
N LEU A 730 23.48 3.53 31.19
CA LEU A 730 23.82 4.87 31.67
C LEU A 730 24.09 4.90 33.18
N SER A 731 23.28 4.23 33.97
CA SER A 731 23.50 4.20 35.42
C SER A 731 24.80 3.51 35.82
N VAL A 732 25.26 2.50 35.05
CA VAL A 732 26.57 1.85 35.22
C VAL A 732 27.69 2.79 34.80
N ALA A 733 27.54 3.51 33.67
CA ALA A 733 28.50 4.50 33.19
C ALA A 733 28.72 5.62 34.21
N ALA A 734 27.63 6.19 34.71
CA ALA A 734 27.68 7.25 35.72
C ALA A 734 28.38 6.78 37.01
N ARG A 735 28.10 5.56 37.49
CA ARG A 735 28.77 4.98 38.67
C ARG A 735 30.27 4.76 38.43
N ARG A 736 30.67 4.29 37.26
CA ARG A 736 32.09 4.12 36.91
C ARG A 736 32.84 5.45 36.89
N LEU A 737 32.23 6.47 36.29
CA LEU A 737 32.82 7.80 36.26
C LEU A 737 32.98 8.41 37.66
N ALA A 738 31.95 8.28 38.51
CA ALA A 738 32.04 8.71 39.90
C ALA A 738 33.15 8.00 40.68
N TYR A 739 33.29 6.67 40.49
CA TYR A 739 34.37 5.89 41.11
C TYR A 739 35.74 6.31 40.65
N GLN A 740 35.97 6.53 39.35
CA GLN A 740 37.24 7.00 38.80
C GLN A 740 37.62 8.38 39.36
N ARG A 741 36.69 9.30 39.48
CA ARG A 741 36.93 10.62 40.09
C ARG A 741 37.24 10.53 41.59
N ALA A 742 36.58 9.61 42.32
CA ALA A 742 36.87 9.37 43.71
C ALA A 742 38.31 8.79 43.94
N LEU A 743 38.74 7.94 42.97
CA LEU A 743 40.11 7.39 42.97
C LEU A 743 41.16 8.46 42.66
N SER A 744 40.92 9.29 41.66
CA SER A 744 41.83 10.42 41.31
C SER A 744 41.96 11.42 42.44
N LYS A 745 40.86 11.76 43.11
CA LYS A 745 40.91 12.63 44.33
C LYS A 745 41.70 12.01 45.46
N ARG A 746 41.58 10.67 45.70
CA ARG A 746 42.36 9.95 46.71
C ARG A 746 43.85 9.82 46.34
N ALA A 747 44.16 9.70 45.03
CA ALA A 747 45.53 9.67 44.56
C ALA A 747 46.18 11.04 44.75
N ALA A 748 45.54 12.13 44.38
CA ALA A 748 46.00 13.52 44.56
C ALA A 748 46.19 13.86 46.03
N ALA A 749 45.28 13.42 46.93
CA ALA A 749 45.40 13.62 48.37
C ALA A 749 46.57 12.78 49.00
N LYS A 750 47.01 11.66 48.37
CA LYS A 750 48.16 10.88 48.81
C LYS A 750 49.50 11.45 48.33
N GLU A 751 49.55 12.20 47.26
CA GLU A 751 50.76 12.78 46.70
C GLU A 751 51.16 14.11 47.34
N GLY A 752 50.46 14.59 48.40
CA GLY A 752 50.88 15.70 49.23
C GLY A 752 50.91 17.06 48.54
N LEU A 753 50.19 17.27 47.51
CA LEU A 753 49.99 18.57 46.85
C LEU A 753 48.97 19.44 47.62
N ASP A 754 49.25 19.67 48.90
CA ASP A 754 48.57 20.71 49.67
C ASP A 754 49.32 22.06 49.40
N GLY A 755 48.81 22.84 48.48
CA GLY A 755 49.37 24.17 48.36
C GLY A 755 49.07 24.98 47.10
N GLU A 756 48.37 24.47 46.11
CA GLU A 756 47.91 25.29 45.00
C GLU A 756 46.39 25.30 44.93
N VAL A 757 45.83 26.53 44.98
CA VAL A 757 44.44 26.79 44.73
C VAL A 757 44.09 26.27 43.35
N ILE A 758 43.62 25.03 43.30
CA ILE A 758 43.04 24.43 42.12
C ILE A 758 41.82 25.33 41.80
N SER A 759 41.96 26.08 40.75
CA SER A 759 40.86 26.75 40.06
C SER A 759 39.69 25.76 40.07
N GLU A 760 38.61 26.14 40.71
CA GLU A 760 37.33 25.41 40.68
C GLU A 760 36.92 25.28 39.22
N GLU A 761 37.35 24.19 38.55
CA GLU A 761 36.63 23.73 37.38
C GLU A 761 35.19 23.57 37.78
N PRO A 762 34.27 24.13 37.04
CA PRO A 762 32.83 24.05 37.34
C PRO A 762 32.52 22.55 37.52
N THR A 763 32.15 22.20 38.74
CA THR A 763 31.76 20.83 39.10
C THR A 763 30.56 20.51 38.26
N LEU A 764 30.79 19.90 37.09
CA LEU A 764 29.73 19.29 36.25
C LEU A 764 28.95 18.35 37.18
N ASP A 765 27.75 18.73 37.51
CA ASP A 765 26.86 17.96 38.35
C ASP A 765 26.52 16.65 37.60
N ILE A 766 27.17 15.54 38.04
CA ILE A 766 27.04 14.23 37.36
C ILE A 766 25.58 13.79 37.30
N GLU A 767 24.79 14.28 38.27
CA GLU A 767 23.36 13.94 38.34
C GLU A 767 22.57 14.69 37.26
N GLN A 768 22.88 15.94 36.96
CA GLN A 768 22.27 16.69 35.85
C GLN A 768 22.66 16.12 34.49
N VAL A 769 23.93 15.80 34.25
CA VAL A 769 24.43 15.19 33.02
C VAL A 769 23.76 13.83 32.80
N ASN A 770 23.58 13.04 33.84
CA ASN A 770 22.92 11.75 33.76
C ASN A 770 21.42 11.89 33.45
N GLN A 771 20.74 12.86 34.07
CA GLN A 771 19.32 13.14 33.78
C GLN A 771 19.11 13.67 32.37
N GLN A 772 20.00 14.53 31.87
CA GLN A 772 19.95 15.04 30.48
C GLN A 772 20.17 13.90 29.47
N SER A 773 21.15 13.06 29.71
CA SER A 773 21.42 11.89 28.85
C SER A 773 20.27 10.89 28.83
N LEU A 774 19.62 10.67 29.97
CA LEU A 774 18.42 9.82 30.08
C LEU A 774 17.23 10.39 29.29
N ARG A 775 17.03 11.72 29.33
CA ARG A 775 15.95 12.37 28.53
C ARG A 775 16.19 12.19 27.04
N LEU A 776 17.44 12.39 26.57
CA LEU A 776 17.82 12.22 25.18
C LEU A 776 17.58 10.80 24.69
N ILE A 777 18.04 9.80 25.44
CA ILE A 777 17.88 8.41 25.05
C ILE A 777 16.40 8.00 25.03
N ARG A 778 15.62 8.40 26.02
CA ARG A 778 14.18 8.13 26.01
C ARG A 778 13.49 8.75 24.80
N LEU A 779 13.90 9.95 24.40
CA LEU A 779 13.34 10.64 23.26
C LEU A 779 13.74 9.97 21.95
N ALA A 780 15.00 9.55 21.81
CA ALA A 780 15.47 8.78 20.66
C ALA A 780 14.75 7.42 20.55
N LEU A 781 14.56 6.73 21.68
CA LEU A 781 13.82 5.47 21.74
C LEU A 781 12.34 5.65 21.43
N LEU A 782 11.72 6.76 21.88
CA LEU A 782 10.34 7.10 21.52
C LEU A 782 10.22 7.37 20.03
N GLY A 783 11.17 8.11 19.43
CA GLY A 783 11.22 8.32 17.98
C GLY A 783 11.35 7.00 17.21
N GLY A 784 12.22 6.10 17.68
CA GLY A 784 12.35 4.76 17.12
C GLY A 784 11.07 3.91 17.25
N PHE A 785 10.38 4.02 18.38
CA PHE A 785 9.09 3.37 18.61
C PHE A 785 8.01 3.88 17.66
N ILE A 786 7.91 5.21 17.47
CA ILE A 786 6.94 5.84 16.55
C ILE A 786 7.26 5.41 15.10
N ALA A 787 8.53 5.39 14.70
CA ALA A 787 8.93 4.91 13.38
C ALA A 787 8.57 3.43 13.17
N GLY A 788 8.81 2.59 14.18
CA GLY A 788 8.40 1.19 14.18
C GLY A 788 6.88 1.01 14.12
N LEU A 789 6.14 1.84 14.84
CA LEU A 789 4.68 1.86 14.81
C LEU A 789 4.17 2.26 13.42
N TYR A 790 4.74 3.31 12.81
CA TYR A 790 4.43 3.70 11.44
C TYR A 790 4.68 2.55 10.46
N TRP A 791 5.82 1.86 10.57
CA TRP A 791 6.14 0.72 9.71
C TRP A 791 5.15 -0.44 9.87
N VAL A 792 4.72 -0.75 11.11
CA VAL A 792 3.71 -1.79 11.39
C VAL A 792 2.35 -1.44 10.78
N TRP A 793 1.94 -0.16 10.78
CA TRP A 793 0.61 0.26 10.33
C TRP A 793 0.59 0.83 8.91
N SER A 794 1.75 0.94 8.23
CA SER A 794 1.89 1.56 6.90
C SER A 794 0.96 0.96 5.85
N ASP A 795 0.79 -0.36 5.84
CA ASP A 795 -0.05 -1.07 4.87
C ASP A 795 -1.55 -0.78 5.06
N LEU A 796 -1.97 -0.38 6.28
CA LEU A 796 -3.36 -0.06 6.56
C LEU A 796 -3.68 1.42 6.38
N ILE A 797 -2.69 2.28 6.18
CA ILE A 797 -2.91 3.71 5.97
C ILE A 797 -3.73 3.94 4.69
N SER A 798 -3.42 3.19 3.62
CA SER A 798 -4.18 3.22 2.36
C SER A 798 -5.64 2.78 2.54
N VAL A 799 -5.88 1.79 3.40
CA VAL A 799 -7.23 1.29 3.71
C VAL A 799 -8.08 2.37 4.40
N PHE A 800 -7.46 3.19 5.24
CA PHE A 800 -8.16 4.31 5.88
C PHE A 800 -8.49 5.45 4.91
N ALA A 801 -7.86 5.52 3.72
CA ALA A 801 -8.23 6.45 2.67
C ALA A 801 -9.69 6.27 2.18
N TYR A 802 -10.26 5.07 2.35
CA TYR A 802 -11.68 4.82 2.10
C TYR A 802 -12.61 5.72 2.93
N LEU A 803 -12.18 6.15 4.13
CA LEU A 803 -12.92 7.08 4.97
C LEU A 803 -13.11 8.46 4.32
N ASN A 804 -12.30 8.79 3.30
CA ASN A 804 -12.44 10.00 2.51
C ASN A 804 -13.69 9.98 1.63
N ASN A 805 -14.29 8.81 1.38
CA ASN A 805 -15.55 8.68 0.65
C ASN A 805 -16.78 9.04 1.51
N PHE A 806 -16.63 9.16 2.83
CA PHE A 806 -17.70 9.59 3.72
C PHE A 806 -17.63 11.09 3.95
N THR A 807 -18.38 11.84 3.16
CA THR A 807 -18.49 13.30 3.29
C THR A 807 -19.32 13.68 4.50
N LEU A 808 -18.76 14.49 5.40
CA LEU A 808 -19.46 15.02 6.56
C LEU A 808 -20.18 16.33 6.23
N TYR A 809 -19.50 17.23 5.54
CA TYR A 809 -20.06 18.48 5.01
C TYR A 809 -19.22 18.99 3.84
N GLU A 810 -19.80 19.88 3.04
CA GLU A 810 -19.15 20.52 1.91
C GLU A 810 -18.88 21.98 2.21
N TYR A 811 -17.71 22.49 1.86
CA TYR A 811 -17.40 23.90 1.98
C TYR A 811 -16.95 24.49 0.65
N THR A 812 -17.19 25.78 0.46
CA THR A 812 -16.78 26.49 -0.75
C THR A 812 -15.33 26.91 -0.62
N SER A 813 -14.46 26.39 -1.46
CA SER A 813 -13.05 26.80 -1.58
C SER A 813 -12.87 27.65 -2.84
N GLY A 814 -12.12 28.75 -2.72
CA GLY A 814 -11.90 29.70 -3.80
C GLY A 814 -12.83 30.91 -3.75
N THR A 815 -12.53 31.92 -4.55
CA THR A 815 -13.26 33.17 -4.66
C THR A 815 -13.72 33.43 -6.10
N GLY A 816 -14.96 33.89 -6.30
CA GLY A 816 -15.50 34.23 -7.61
C GLY A 816 -15.79 33.02 -8.51
N SER A 817 -15.41 33.09 -9.77
CA SER A 817 -15.66 32.02 -10.78
C SER A 817 -14.84 30.74 -10.57
N ALA A 818 -13.85 30.76 -9.67
CA ALA A 818 -13.03 29.59 -9.30
C ALA A 818 -13.52 28.92 -8.01
N ALA A 819 -14.69 29.28 -7.48
CA ALA A 819 -15.26 28.65 -6.30
C ALA A 819 -15.67 27.20 -6.60
N SER A 820 -15.06 26.24 -5.92
CA SER A 820 -15.43 24.83 -5.98
C SER A 820 -15.94 24.34 -4.62
N MET A 821 -16.94 23.47 -4.64
CA MET A 821 -17.36 22.75 -3.44
C MET A 821 -16.37 21.65 -3.14
N VAL A 822 -15.75 21.70 -1.98
CA VAL A 822 -14.81 20.67 -1.51
C VAL A 822 -15.46 19.93 -0.35
N PRO A 823 -15.65 18.61 -0.47
CA PRO A 823 -16.21 17.82 0.62
C PRO A 823 -15.16 17.60 1.71
N ILE A 824 -15.58 17.70 2.98
CA ILE A 824 -14.79 17.27 4.12
C ILE A 824 -15.24 15.90 4.54
N SER A 825 -14.28 15.00 4.56
CA SER A 825 -14.49 13.59 4.82
C SER A 825 -14.30 13.24 6.31
N LEU A 826 -14.74 12.05 6.68
CA LEU A 826 -14.43 11.46 7.98
C LEU A 826 -12.91 11.25 8.15
N GLY A 827 -12.20 10.98 7.05
CA GLY A 827 -10.73 10.87 7.04
C GLY A 827 -10.06 12.20 7.43
N ASP A 828 -10.55 13.33 6.93
CA ASP A 828 -10.03 14.66 7.26
C ASP A 828 -10.23 15.00 8.74
N LEU A 829 -11.38 14.64 9.31
CA LEU A 829 -11.65 14.81 10.74
C LEU A 829 -10.66 14.01 11.61
N LEU A 830 -10.45 12.74 11.27
CA LEU A 830 -9.47 11.89 11.98
C LEU A 830 -8.05 12.41 11.79
N GLY A 831 -7.70 12.84 10.58
CA GLY A 831 -6.42 13.48 10.27
C GLY A 831 -6.17 14.73 11.11
N ALA A 832 -7.16 15.60 11.23
CA ALA A 832 -7.10 16.80 12.08
C ALA A 832 -6.85 16.43 13.55
N LEU A 833 -7.51 15.39 14.06
CA LEU A 833 -7.34 14.90 15.42
C LEU A 833 -5.92 14.35 15.67
N VAL A 834 -5.36 13.64 14.69
CA VAL A 834 -3.96 13.19 14.71
C VAL A 834 -2.98 14.37 14.69
N ILE A 835 -3.23 15.39 13.87
CA ILE A 835 -2.40 16.62 13.82
C ILE A 835 -2.40 17.33 15.19
N VAL A 836 -3.55 17.46 15.85
CA VAL A 836 -3.65 18.00 17.20
C VAL A 836 -2.80 17.20 18.19
N GLY A 837 -2.90 15.87 18.15
CA GLY A 837 -2.09 14.98 18.99
C GLY A 837 -0.58 15.14 18.77
N ILE A 838 -0.16 15.17 17.51
CA ILE A 838 1.25 15.39 17.12
C ILE A 838 1.71 16.79 17.59
N THR A 839 0.92 17.82 17.35
CA THR A 839 1.22 19.19 17.79
C THR A 839 1.42 19.27 19.29
N PHE A 840 0.54 18.66 20.06
CA PHE A 840 0.66 18.60 21.52
C PHE A 840 1.93 17.86 21.97
N ALA A 841 2.24 16.72 21.33
CA ALA A 841 3.45 15.96 21.62
C ALA A 841 4.72 16.75 21.28
N LEU A 842 4.76 17.42 20.12
CA LEU A 842 5.89 18.25 19.69
C LEU A 842 6.07 19.48 20.59
N ALA A 843 5.01 20.21 20.86
CA ALA A 843 5.07 21.42 21.70
C ALA A 843 5.60 21.11 23.11
N ARG A 844 5.31 19.92 23.63
CA ARG A 844 5.76 19.49 24.97
C ARG A 844 7.18 18.95 25.00
N ASN A 845 7.64 18.27 23.94
CA ASN A 845 8.91 17.55 23.97
C ASN A 845 10.02 18.20 23.15
N LEU A 846 9.73 18.85 22.03
CA LEU A 846 10.73 19.42 21.11
C LEU A 846 11.52 20.60 21.74
N PRO A 847 10.91 21.51 22.52
CA PRO A 847 11.65 22.57 23.20
C PRO A 847 12.71 22.03 24.16
N GLY A 848 12.37 20.99 24.93
CA GLY A 848 13.32 20.32 25.83
C GLY A 848 14.46 19.61 25.08
N LEU A 849 14.17 19.07 23.91
CA LEU A 849 15.18 18.47 23.03
C LEU A 849 16.15 19.53 22.48
N LEU A 850 15.62 20.65 22.02
CA LEU A 850 16.42 21.79 21.56
C LEU A 850 17.33 22.31 22.68
N GLU A 851 16.81 22.44 23.89
CA GLU A 851 17.58 22.85 25.06
C GLU A 851 18.77 21.94 25.30
N VAL A 852 18.56 20.63 25.28
CA VAL A 852 19.60 19.63 25.58
C VAL A 852 20.59 19.45 24.44
N LEU A 853 20.16 19.42 23.19
CA LEU A 853 21.02 19.13 22.02
C LEU A 853 21.83 20.34 21.56
N VAL A 854 21.21 21.53 21.56
CA VAL A 854 21.74 22.71 20.91
C VAL A 854 22.10 23.77 21.95
N LEU A 855 21.14 24.19 22.77
CA LEU A 855 21.31 25.31 23.67
C LEU A 855 22.31 25.02 24.80
N SER A 856 22.40 23.77 25.27
CA SER A 856 23.39 23.37 26.28
C SER A 856 24.83 23.42 25.80
N ARG A 857 25.07 23.40 24.48
CA ARG A 857 26.40 23.55 23.87
C ARG A 857 26.78 24.98 23.53
N LEU A 858 25.80 25.90 23.55
CA LEU A 858 26.00 27.30 23.32
C LEU A 858 26.11 28.02 24.68
N ASN A 859 27.15 28.81 24.87
CA ASN A 859 27.31 29.67 26.07
C ASN A 859 26.33 30.82 26.04
N LEU A 860 25.05 30.52 26.28
CA LEU A 860 23.96 31.49 26.26
C LEU A 860 23.82 32.20 27.63
N ALA A 861 23.43 33.47 27.58
CA ALA A 861 23.11 34.23 28.77
C ALA A 861 21.92 33.60 29.54
N GLN A 862 21.91 33.77 30.86
CA GLN A 862 20.83 33.28 31.73
C GLN A 862 19.47 33.78 31.24
N GLY A 863 18.51 32.86 30.97
CA GLY A 863 17.18 33.17 30.45
C GLY A 863 17.00 33.09 28.93
N SER A 864 18.07 33.18 28.11
CA SER A 864 17.91 33.07 26.65
C SER A 864 17.54 31.69 26.17
N ALA A 865 17.95 30.62 26.85
CA ALA A 865 17.53 29.27 26.56
C ALA A 865 16.02 29.09 26.81
N TYR A 866 15.50 29.58 27.93
CA TYR A 866 14.06 29.54 28.23
C TYR A 866 13.22 30.33 27.20
N ALA A 867 13.67 31.52 26.83
CA ALA A 867 12.99 32.34 25.83
C ALA A 867 12.92 31.64 24.47
N THR A 868 14.03 31.02 24.02
CA THR A 868 14.10 30.29 22.75
C THR A 868 13.18 29.07 22.76
N THR A 869 13.17 28.31 23.82
CA THR A 869 12.30 27.08 23.94
C THR A 869 10.82 27.46 24.03
N THR A 870 10.48 28.56 24.72
CA THR A 870 9.10 29.06 24.80
C THR A 870 8.62 29.58 23.44
N LEU A 871 9.44 30.34 22.72
CA LEU A 871 9.13 30.81 21.37
C LEU A 871 8.92 29.65 20.39
N LEU A 872 9.79 28.63 20.44
CA LEU A 872 9.64 27.41 19.64
C LEU A 872 8.31 26.71 19.94
N SER A 873 7.92 26.64 21.21
CA SER A 873 6.63 26.04 21.59
C SER A 873 5.45 26.79 20.98
N TYR A 874 5.49 28.15 20.99
CA TYR A 874 4.44 28.96 20.37
C TYR A 874 4.38 28.78 18.85
N ILE A 875 5.52 28.68 18.17
CA ILE A 875 5.58 28.41 16.73
C ILE A 875 4.96 27.05 16.41
N ILE A 876 5.32 26.00 17.16
CA ILE A 876 4.78 24.65 16.96
C ILE A 876 3.25 24.65 17.13
N VAL A 877 2.75 25.29 18.18
CA VAL A 877 1.30 25.39 18.43
C VAL A 877 0.61 26.18 17.31
N GLY A 878 1.19 27.30 16.88
CA GLY A 878 0.65 28.11 15.78
C GLY A 878 0.56 27.35 14.47
N VAL A 879 1.64 26.68 14.08
CA VAL A 879 1.67 25.80 12.88
C VAL A 879 0.66 24.66 13.02
N GLY A 880 0.56 24.05 14.20
CA GLY A 880 -0.38 22.99 14.47
C GLY A 880 -1.83 23.42 14.34
N ILE A 881 -2.18 24.61 14.83
CA ILE A 881 -3.53 25.18 14.70
C ILE A 881 -3.85 25.43 13.23
N VAL A 882 -2.95 26.08 12.48
CA VAL A 882 -3.13 26.37 11.06
C VAL A 882 -3.31 25.07 10.27
N SER A 883 -2.47 24.06 10.52
CA SER A 883 -2.56 22.75 9.85
C SER A 883 -3.88 22.04 10.17
N THR A 884 -4.32 22.06 11.43
CA THR A 884 -5.60 21.47 11.85
C THR A 884 -6.79 22.14 11.17
N LEU A 885 -6.82 23.48 11.16
CA LEU A 885 -7.88 24.26 10.50
C LEU A 885 -7.91 24.03 8.99
N SER A 886 -6.72 23.96 8.36
CA SER A 886 -6.60 23.65 6.93
C SER A 886 -7.18 22.27 6.59
N THR A 887 -6.88 21.24 7.39
CA THR A 887 -7.44 19.88 7.22
C THR A 887 -8.96 19.88 7.44
N LEU A 888 -9.48 20.71 8.31
CA LEU A 888 -10.93 20.88 8.54
C LEU A 888 -11.60 21.83 7.54
N GLY A 889 -10.95 22.16 6.42
CA GLY A 889 -11.57 22.87 5.31
C GLY A 889 -11.54 24.40 5.42
N VAL A 890 -10.79 24.95 6.37
CA VAL A 890 -10.58 26.39 6.37
C VAL A 890 -9.56 26.72 5.28
N SER A 891 -10.05 27.33 4.17
CA SER A 891 -9.21 27.66 3.02
C SER A 891 -8.04 28.59 3.43
N TRP A 892 -6.89 28.40 2.78
CA TRP A 892 -5.71 29.23 3.02
C TRP A 892 -5.99 30.73 2.84
N ASP A 893 -6.88 31.08 1.92
CA ASP A 893 -7.29 32.48 1.69
C ASP A 893 -7.95 33.12 2.92
N LYS A 894 -8.66 32.36 3.71
CA LYS A 894 -9.23 32.83 4.98
C LYS A 894 -8.20 32.87 6.09
N LEU A 895 -7.31 31.88 6.15
CA LEU A 895 -6.24 31.81 7.16
C LEU A 895 -5.19 32.90 6.95
N GLN A 896 -4.84 33.24 5.71
CA GLN A 896 -3.86 34.30 5.43
C GLN A 896 -4.30 35.67 5.97
N TRP A 897 -5.59 36.00 5.92
CA TRP A 897 -6.10 37.25 6.49
C TRP A 897 -5.96 37.27 8.00
N LEU A 898 -6.19 36.15 8.66
CA LEU A 898 -6.00 36.04 10.12
C LEU A 898 -4.51 36.15 10.49
N VAL A 899 -3.62 35.49 9.73
CA VAL A 899 -2.18 35.55 9.91
C VAL A 899 -1.67 36.97 9.62
N ALA A 900 -2.20 37.64 8.58
CA ALA A 900 -1.86 39.04 8.25
C ALA A 900 -2.29 39.97 9.36
N ALA A 901 -3.51 39.89 9.88
CA ALA A 901 -4.02 40.69 10.99
C ALA A 901 -3.16 40.51 12.26
N LEU A 902 -2.82 39.23 12.58
CA LEU A 902 -1.95 38.91 13.70
C LEU A 902 -0.54 39.50 13.51
N SER A 903 0.02 39.44 12.30
CA SER A 903 1.35 39.95 11.95
C SER A 903 1.39 41.47 12.06
N VAL A 904 0.33 42.17 11.62
CA VAL A 904 0.20 43.63 11.77
C VAL A 904 0.10 44.00 13.25
N GLY A 905 -0.72 43.28 14.04
CA GLY A 905 -0.82 43.52 15.48
C GLY A 905 0.51 43.29 16.22
N LEU A 906 1.21 42.20 15.87
CA LEU A 906 2.54 41.93 16.41
C LEU A 906 3.56 43.00 15.98
N GLY A 907 3.50 43.49 14.73
CA GLY A 907 4.33 44.56 14.19
C GLY A 907 4.16 45.85 14.97
N PHE A 908 2.93 46.26 15.24
CA PHE A 908 2.65 47.45 16.10
C PHE A 908 3.14 47.24 17.55
N GLY A 909 2.90 46.05 18.13
CA GLY A 909 3.39 45.72 19.47
C GLY A 909 4.91 45.68 19.60
N MET A 910 5.64 45.48 18.52
CA MET A 910 7.10 45.44 18.47
C MET A 910 7.74 46.71 17.90
N GLN A 911 6.96 47.71 17.54
CA GLN A 911 7.42 48.93 16.87
C GLN A 911 8.58 49.62 17.63
N GLU A 912 8.46 49.82 18.94
CA GLU A 912 9.50 50.43 19.78
C GLU A 912 10.76 49.57 19.84
N ILE A 913 10.62 48.24 19.84
CA ILE A 913 11.76 47.30 19.87
C ILE A 913 12.53 47.43 18.56
N PHE A 914 11.85 47.48 17.43
CA PHE A 914 12.46 47.68 16.12
C PHE A 914 13.09 49.06 15.98
N ALA A 915 12.43 50.12 16.47
CA ALA A 915 12.97 51.47 16.45
C ALA A 915 14.28 51.54 17.26
N ASN A 916 14.30 50.99 18.47
CA ASN A 916 15.50 50.92 19.31
C ASN A 916 16.61 50.04 18.69
N PHE A 917 16.24 48.95 18.01
CA PHE A 917 17.19 48.09 17.33
C PHE A 917 17.87 48.82 16.15
N ILE A 918 17.09 49.47 15.29
CA ILE A 918 17.60 50.22 14.15
C ILE A 918 18.48 51.40 14.63
N SER A 919 18.01 52.14 15.64
CA SER A 919 18.79 53.23 16.25
C SER A 919 20.10 52.72 16.85
N GLY A 920 20.08 51.55 17.50
CA GLY A 920 21.28 50.92 18.05
C GLY A 920 22.27 50.48 16.96
N ILE A 921 21.79 49.94 15.84
CA ILE A 921 22.63 49.64 14.68
C ILE A 921 23.23 50.92 14.10
N MET A 922 22.44 51.97 13.97
CA MET A 922 22.90 53.26 13.44
C MET A 922 24.04 53.83 14.30
N ILE A 923 23.88 53.82 15.64
CA ILE A 923 24.91 54.23 16.61
C ILE A 923 26.20 53.40 16.45
N LEU A 924 26.09 52.10 16.22
CA LEU A 924 27.24 51.21 16.04
C LEU A 924 27.96 51.44 14.69
N PHE A 925 27.25 51.78 13.63
CA PHE A 925 27.83 52.06 12.31
C PHE A 925 28.40 53.45 12.20
N GLU A 926 27.64 54.49 12.55
CA GLU A 926 28.04 55.89 12.43
C GLU A 926 28.97 56.34 13.57
N ARG A 927 28.92 55.62 14.71
CA ARG A 927 29.74 55.91 15.91
C ARG A 927 29.71 57.35 16.39
N PRO A 928 28.52 57.98 16.45
CA PRO A 928 28.43 59.38 16.98
C PRO A 928 28.84 59.47 18.43
N VAL A 929 28.76 58.37 19.19
CA VAL A 929 29.18 58.27 20.61
C VAL A 929 30.01 56.96 20.74
N ARG A 930 31.12 57.06 21.48
CA ARG A 930 32.03 55.90 21.71
C ARG A 930 32.06 55.56 23.21
N ILE A 931 32.49 54.35 23.50
CA ILE A 931 32.73 53.89 24.87
C ILE A 931 33.85 54.77 25.44
N GLY A 932 33.60 55.43 26.61
CA GLY A 932 34.47 56.39 27.27
C GLY A 932 34.10 57.84 27.03
N ASP A 933 33.17 58.14 26.09
CA ASP A 933 32.72 59.54 25.89
C ASP A 933 31.78 59.94 27.02
N THR A 934 31.88 61.22 27.39
CA THR A 934 30.98 61.84 28.35
C THR A 934 29.79 62.44 27.63
N ILE A 935 28.60 61.99 27.99
CA ILE A 935 27.34 62.43 27.37
C ILE A 935 26.37 62.87 28.43
N THR A 936 25.57 63.93 28.08
CA THR A 936 24.50 64.43 28.92
C THR A 936 23.15 64.13 28.25
N ILE A 937 22.24 63.46 28.97
CA ILE A 937 20.87 63.14 28.51
C ILE A 937 19.91 63.74 29.55
N GLY A 938 19.26 64.90 29.19
CA GLY A 938 18.44 65.63 30.14
C GLY A 938 19.30 66.18 31.28
N ASN A 939 19.00 65.77 32.51
CA ASN A 939 19.73 66.18 33.69
C ASN A 939 20.79 65.22 34.18
N LEU A 940 21.04 64.15 33.47
CA LEU A 940 21.98 63.07 33.81
C LEU A 940 23.25 63.25 32.93
N SER A 941 24.44 63.40 33.54
CA SER A 941 25.72 63.41 32.86
C SER A 941 26.57 62.23 33.31
N GLY A 942 27.14 61.53 32.39
CA GLY A 942 27.94 60.36 32.73
C GLY A 942 28.80 59.90 31.59
N THR A 943 29.64 58.88 31.84
CA THR A 943 30.52 58.27 30.87
C THR A 943 29.84 57.02 30.28
N VAL A 944 29.87 56.84 28.94
CA VAL A 944 29.37 55.67 28.25
C VAL A 944 30.24 54.47 28.59
N SER A 945 29.70 53.55 29.34
CA SER A 945 30.37 52.34 29.79
C SER A 945 30.17 51.15 28.82
N LYS A 946 29.05 51.08 28.16
CA LYS A 946 28.74 49.99 27.23
C LYS A 946 27.66 50.36 26.21
N ILE A 947 27.92 50.07 24.93
CA ILE A 947 26.94 50.22 23.86
C ILE A 947 26.49 48.84 23.43
N ARG A 948 25.17 48.54 23.53
CA ARG A 948 24.52 47.35 23.03
C ARG A 948 23.55 47.72 21.91
N ILE A 949 23.18 46.78 21.08
CA ILE A 949 22.27 46.98 19.93
C ILE A 949 20.96 47.66 20.35
N ARG A 950 20.49 47.50 21.59
CA ARG A 950 19.18 47.97 22.07
C ARG A 950 19.28 49.02 23.17
N ALA A 951 20.41 49.18 23.79
CA ALA A 951 20.58 50.07 24.92
C ALA A 951 22.04 50.52 25.10
N THR A 952 22.25 51.75 25.45
CA THR A 952 23.55 52.29 25.86
C THR A 952 23.55 52.47 27.37
N THR A 953 24.58 51.94 28.02
CA THR A 953 24.75 52.08 29.48
C THR A 953 25.68 53.25 29.76
N ILE A 954 25.21 54.17 30.60
CA ILE A 954 25.96 55.33 31.04
C ILE A 954 26.22 55.15 32.54
N THR A 955 27.45 55.44 32.98
CA THR A 955 27.80 55.50 34.38
C THR A 955 27.78 56.93 34.78
N ASP A 956 26.87 57.28 35.71
CA ASP A 956 26.70 58.63 36.23
C ASP A 956 27.91 59.08 37.09
N PHE A 957 28.23 60.39 37.13
CA PHE A 957 29.36 60.91 37.88
C PHE A 957 29.15 60.99 39.37
#